data_e7c085eab51495b7d9b694217b406d37
#
_entry.id   e7c085eab51495b7d9b694217b406d37
#
_cell.length_a   1.000
_cell.length_b   1.000
_cell.length_c   1.000
_cell.angle_alpha   90.00
_cell.angle_beta   90.00
_cell.angle_gamma   90.00
#
_symmetry.space_group_name_H-M   'P 1'
#
loop_
_entity.id
_entity.type
_entity.pdbx_description
1 polymer ?
#
loop_
_entity_poly.entity_id
_entity_poly.type
_entity_poly.pdbx_seq_one_letter_code
_entity_poly.pdbx_strand_id
1 'polypeptide(L)'
;MKLPFTLLALALSLALASAADKKAADSKAPAKKAPPANLQPNPRKLNPPPGVVVPAEVKAELTAGAAALGKEIEALRTSLASQPALLALLPDVQIYHNAVRYALEDDIFTSTNQFNSARALLKTGSERAKQLAAGTAPWNTKAGLLALKKELEGKAKTPATLTHVPVVRGYVSKIDGSVQPYGLKVPVTYLTGDDKPRRLDFWLHGRGDTLNEIAFIDGQSRAGGTFLPDDAFVLDPYGRFMNAFKFAGETDVWEGLDHAAKHYPIDRNKLAMRGFSMGGAGAWHLGAHHPDKFASVNPGAGFVDVKNYQKLGDKLATIPWWEQKLWNLYDPLACPINLVNSTLVAYSGEDDAQKAAADLMEAALLADGVKMTHIIGPKTGHSYEANAKKTVAKLVDDATNKGINHQPKKVTLVTHSLKFNKAHWLTIDALEKHWEEAKVEAELEKTTVRVTTKNVAGLTLNLPADTRVILDGKPLTGVGGSLSFTKLTGHWVPQPLLSSLPLYAKRPHLQGPIDDAFMDSFVMVRPTGQPLNAAVGQWAKTELAEAAFHWRRYFRGEPRVKDDSAITDDDIKNSNLVLWGDPSSNKLLARIADKLPIKWNAKEIKVGGKSFDATKHAPAFIFPNPLNPSRYVVINSGFTFPQYAGASNSQQTPKLPDWAILDLSVPLADRVLGKGVVAADFFGEKWEVK
;
A
#
# COMPACT_ATOMS: atom_id res chain seq x y z
N MET A 1 -33.99 -27.28 -57.06
CA MET A 1 -34.06 -26.66 -58.40
C MET A 1 -33.11 -25.47 -58.38
N LYS A 2 -31.96 -25.69 -58.97
CA LYS A 2 -31.11 -24.87 -59.90
C LYS A 2 -30.91 -23.38 -59.53
N LEU A 3 -29.66 -23.06 -59.29
CA LEU A 3 -28.89 -21.82 -59.56
C LEU A 3 -29.15 -21.26 -60.99
N PRO A 4 -28.71 -20.02 -61.40
CA PRO A 4 -27.28 -19.68 -61.44
C PRO A 4 -26.88 -18.19 -61.20
N PHE A 5 -25.61 -18.02 -60.90
CA PHE A 5 -24.58 -17.03 -61.27
C PHE A 5 -24.90 -16.00 -62.38
N THR A 6 -24.42 -14.76 -62.17
CA THR A 6 -23.63 -14.05 -63.22
C THR A 6 -22.70 -12.98 -62.64
N LEU A 7 -21.41 -13.08 -63.00
CA LEU A 7 -20.34 -12.08 -62.98
C LEU A 7 -20.60 -10.97 -64.00
N LEU A 8 -20.11 -9.75 -63.76
CA LEU A 8 -19.52 -8.93 -64.83
C LEU A 8 -18.36 -8.07 -64.32
N ALA A 9 -17.26 -8.18 -64.98
CA ALA A 9 -16.00 -7.45 -64.81
C ALA A 9 -15.79 -6.43 -65.95
N LEU A 10 -14.78 -5.57 -65.78
CA LEU A 10 -14.06 -4.71 -66.73
C LEU A 10 -14.62 -3.31 -67.01
N ALA A 11 -13.82 -2.23 -66.83
CA ALA A 11 -12.81 -1.84 -67.82
C ALA A 11 -11.88 -0.73 -67.32
N LEU A 12 -10.64 -0.89 -67.69
CA LEU A 12 -9.44 -0.07 -67.69
C LEU A 12 -9.60 1.24 -68.52
N SER A 13 -8.92 2.33 -68.15
CA SER A 13 -8.22 3.20 -69.10
C SER A 13 -7.01 3.89 -68.49
N LEU A 14 -5.86 3.68 -69.12
CA LEU A 14 -4.56 4.33 -68.94
C LEU A 14 -4.58 5.76 -69.48
N ALA A 15 -3.78 6.62 -68.85
CA ALA A 15 -3.04 7.69 -69.54
C ALA A 15 -1.67 7.90 -68.88
N LEU A 16 -0.61 7.72 -69.68
CA LEU A 16 0.79 7.98 -69.40
C LEU A 16 1.15 9.44 -69.76
N ALA A 17 2.06 10.05 -68.96
CA ALA A 17 3.26 10.80 -69.41
C ALA A 17 3.94 11.44 -68.21
N SER A 18 5.09 11.00 -67.87
CA SER A 18 6.50 11.38 -68.08
C SER A 18 6.92 12.62 -67.27
N ALA A 19 7.91 12.53 -66.41
CA ALA A 19 9.33 12.68 -66.56
C ALA A 19 10.04 12.77 -65.18
N ALA A 20 11.20 12.23 -65.14
CA ALA A 20 12.19 12.05 -64.12
C ALA A 20 12.46 13.24 -63.21
N ASP A 21 12.68 12.96 -61.90
CA ASP A 21 13.93 13.37 -61.24
C ASP A 21 14.23 12.44 -60.05
N LYS A 22 15.47 11.97 -60.00
CA LYS A 22 16.04 11.12 -58.95
C LYS A 22 16.32 11.94 -57.74
N LYS A 23 15.76 11.57 -56.56
CA LYS A 23 16.39 11.80 -55.27
C LYS A 23 16.30 10.52 -54.44
N ALA A 24 17.47 10.08 -53.98
CA ALA A 24 17.67 8.93 -53.14
C ALA A 24 16.78 9.03 -51.85
N ALA A 25 15.92 8.03 -51.67
CA ALA A 25 15.20 7.88 -50.41
C ALA A 25 16.11 7.17 -49.40
N ASP A 26 16.64 7.92 -48.48
CA ASP A 26 17.18 7.40 -47.22
C ASP A 26 16.05 6.66 -46.47
N SER A 27 16.20 5.34 -46.38
CA SER A 27 15.33 4.49 -45.54
C SER A 27 15.67 4.73 -44.08
N LYS A 28 15.13 5.79 -43.50
CA LYS A 28 15.09 5.92 -42.02
C LYS A 28 14.18 4.84 -41.47
N ALA A 29 14.75 3.89 -40.71
CA ALA A 29 14.00 2.99 -39.88
C ALA A 29 12.99 3.80 -39.04
N PRO A 30 11.74 3.34 -38.80
CA PRO A 30 10.79 4.09 -38.04
C PRO A 30 11.36 4.33 -36.63
N ALA A 31 11.53 5.58 -36.25
CA ALA A 31 11.95 5.96 -34.93
C ALA A 31 11.00 5.31 -33.93
N LYS A 32 11.52 4.52 -32.99
CA LYS A 32 10.74 3.93 -31.91
C LYS A 32 9.98 5.07 -31.24
N LYS A 33 8.66 5.07 -31.31
CA LYS A 33 7.81 6.06 -30.62
C LYS A 33 8.20 6.09 -29.16
N ALA A 34 8.51 7.27 -28.65
CA ALA A 34 8.78 7.46 -27.22
C ALA A 34 7.61 6.92 -26.38
N PRO A 35 7.87 6.35 -25.18
CA PRO A 35 6.83 5.93 -24.28
C PRO A 35 5.84 7.08 -24.02
N PRO A 36 4.57 6.78 -23.72
CA PRO A 36 3.61 7.85 -23.39
C PRO A 36 4.13 8.70 -22.23
N ALA A 37 3.83 9.99 -22.25
CA ALA A 37 4.31 10.95 -21.25
C ALA A 37 3.99 10.54 -19.79
N ASN A 38 2.91 9.78 -19.58
CA ASN A 38 2.52 9.24 -18.28
C ASN A 38 3.31 7.98 -17.84
N LEU A 39 4.07 7.36 -18.76
CA LEU A 39 5.00 6.26 -18.44
C LEU A 39 6.44 6.73 -18.29
N GLN A 40 6.71 8.01 -18.54
CA GLN A 40 8.03 8.56 -18.36
C GLN A 40 8.17 9.18 -16.96
N PRO A 41 9.32 9.05 -16.30
CA PRO A 41 9.57 9.82 -15.10
C PRO A 41 9.50 11.30 -15.47
N ASN A 42 8.82 12.07 -14.65
CA ASN A 42 8.93 13.50 -14.69
C ASN A 42 9.81 13.92 -13.50
N PRO A 43 11.11 14.08 -13.68
CA PRO A 43 12.03 14.42 -12.58
C PRO A 43 11.71 15.77 -11.93
N ARG A 44 10.85 16.57 -12.55
CA ARG A 44 10.37 17.85 -12.01
C ARG A 44 9.05 17.76 -11.27
N LYS A 45 8.34 16.63 -11.37
CA LYS A 45 7.10 16.36 -10.60
C LYS A 45 7.43 15.52 -9.38
N LEU A 46 8.11 16.13 -8.42
CA LEU A 46 8.22 15.54 -7.09
C LEU A 46 6.82 15.50 -6.44
N ASN A 47 6.57 14.51 -5.63
CA ASN A 47 5.33 14.38 -4.87
C ASN A 47 5.66 14.21 -3.38
N PRO A 48 5.39 15.18 -2.50
CA PRO A 48 4.78 16.50 -2.74
C PRO A 48 5.55 17.36 -3.75
N PRO A 49 4.86 18.22 -4.52
CA PRO A 49 5.54 19.17 -5.39
C PRO A 49 6.34 20.20 -4.57
N PRO A 50 7.33 20.87 -5.18
CA PRO A 50 8.00 22.01 -4.53
C PRO A 50 6.98 23.04 -4.09
N GLY A 51 7.14 23.54 -2.88
CA GLY A 51 6.25 24.53 -2.28
C GLY A 51 6.47 25.96 -2.79
N VAL A 52 5.71 26.89 -2.23
CA VAL A 52 5.90 28.32 -2.42
C VAL A 52 7.14 28.80 -1.64
N VAL A 53 7.76 29.86 -2.10
CA VAL A 53 8.87 30.50 -1.37
C VAL A 53 8.35 31.05 -0.04
N VAL A 54 8.96 30.61 1.04
CA VAL A 54 8.64 31.08 2.39
C VAL A 54 9.45 32.37 2.67
N PRO A 55 8.80 33.52 2.96
CA PRO A 55 9.51 34.74 3.34
C PRO A 55 10.46 34.48 4.51
N ALA A 56 11.63 35.12 4.52
CA ALA A 56 12.69 34.88 5.51
C ALA A 56 12.20 35.06 6.97
N GLU A 57 11.41 36.10 7.22
CA GLU A 57 10.82 36.36 8.55
C GLU A 57 9.85 35.23 8.98
N VAL A 58 8.98 34.77 8.06
CA VAL A 58 8.05 33.67 8.32
C VAL A 58 8.79 32.35 8.55
N LYS A 59 9.85 32.10 7.75
CA LYS A 59 10.70 30.93 7.93
C LYS A 59 11.39 30.94 9.29
N ALA A 60 11.95 32.07 9.70
CA ALA A 60 12.58 32.23 11.01
C ALA A 60 11.58 32.04 12.16
N GLU A 61 10.39 32.65 12.07
CA GLU A 61 9.29 32.51 13.05
C GLU A 61 8.85 31.05 13.21
N LEU A 62 8.49 30.38 12.10
CA LEU A 62 8.01 29.00 12.12
C LEU A 62 9.10 28.01 12.57
N THR A 63 10.37 28.27 12.19
CA THR A 63 11.51 27.46 12.65
C THR A 63 11.70 27.60 14.17
N ALA A 64 11.62 28.81 14.70
CA ALA A 64 11.70 29.05 16.16
C ALA A 64 10.53 28.40 16.90
N GLY A 65 9.30 28.49 16.36
CA GLY A 65 8.12 27.86 16.94
C GLY A 65 8.20 26.33 16.94
N ALA A 66 8.65 25.73 15.83
CA ALA A 66 8.87 24.28 15.75
C ALA A 66 9.96 23.82 16.73
N ALA A 67 11.07 24.56 16.84
CA ALA A 67 12.14 24.25 17.77
C ALA A 67 11.67 24.36 19.24
N ALA A 68 10.82 25.34 19.59
CA ALA A 68 10.25 25.48 20.92
C ALA A 68 9.35 24.28 21.27
N LEU A 69 8.43 23.93 20.37
CA LEU A 69 7.56 22.74 20.56
C LEU A 69 8.37 21.45 20.63
N GLY A 70 9.44 21.31 19.83
CA GLY A 70 10.36 20.18 19.92
C GLY A 70 11.00 20.04 21.31
N LYS A 71 11.42 21.14 21.94
CA LYS A 71 11.94 21.14 23.31
C LYS A 71 10.87 20.73 24.34
N GLU A 72 9.63 21.22 24.19
CA GLU A 72 8.50 20.80 25.05
C GLU A 72 8.26 19.28 24.94
N ILE A 73 8.32 18.71 23.73
CA ILE A 73 8.17 17.27 23.49
C ILE A 73 9.28 16.46 24.17
N GLU A 74 10.53 16.88 24.07
CA GLU A 74 11.65 16.17 24.72
C GLU A 74 11.58 16.26 26.26
N ALA A 75 11.16 17.41 26.79
CA ALA A 75 10.89 17.56 28.20
C ALA A 75 9.77 16.61 28.70
N LEU A 76 8.68 16.49 27.91
CA LEU A 76 7.59 15.56 28.19
C LEU A 76 8.05 14.10 28.13
N ARG A 77 8.88 13.73 27.16
CA ARG A 77 9.43 12.38 27.05
C ARG A 77 10.18 11.98 28.33
N THR A 78 10.92 12.93 28.90
CA THR A 78 11.67 12.71 30.16
C THR A 78 10.75 12.68 31.36
N SER A 79 9.88 13.70 31.53
CA SER A 79 9.03 13.85 32.73
C SER A 79 7.93 12.78 32.83
N LEU A 80 7.46 12.25 31.69
CA LEU A 80 6.43 11.22 31.65
C LEU A 80 6.99 9.77 31.55
N ALA A 81 8.30 9.59 31.66
CA ALA A 81 8.93 8.25 31.55
C ALA A 81 8.35 7.24 32.57
N SER A 82 7.97 7.69 33.75
CA SER A 82 7.30 6.87 34.79
C SER A 82 5.77 6.81 34.66
N GLN A 83 5.18 7.46 33.64
CA GLN A 83 3.74 7.57 33.43
C GLN A 83 3.37 7.06 32.03
N PRO A 84 3.46 5.75 31.76
CA PRO A 84 3.37 5.19 30.41
C PRO A 84 2.03 5.49 29.71
N ALA A 85 0.94 5.63 30.46
CA ALA A 85 -0.38 5.97 29.91
C ALA A 85 -0.41 7.40 29.31
N LEU A 86 0.23 8.35 29.95
CA LEU A 86 0.36 9.73 29.45
C LEU A 86 1.42 9.80 28.35
N LEU A 87 2.55 9.12 28.54
CA LEU A 87 3.61 9.06 27.52
C LEU A 87 3.08 8.49 26.20
N ALA A 88 2.16 7.53 26.21
CA ALA A 88 1.52 6.97 25.02
C ALA A 88 0.69 8.00 24.22
N LEU A 89 0.34 9.16 24.82
CA LEU A 89 -0.36 10.26 24.16
C LEU A 89 0.58 11.33 23.60
N LEU A 90 1.90 11.21 23.80
CA LEU A 90 2.88 12.14 23.26
C LEU A 90 2.84 12.26 21.73
N PRO A 91 2.56 11.20 20.94
CA PRO A 91 2.37 11.31 19.50
C PRO A 91 1.27 12.30 19.09
N ASP A 92 0.22 12.47 19.90
CA ASP A 92 -0.86 13.45 19.65
C ASP A 92 -0.39 14.92 19.75
N VAL A 93 0.76 15.16 20.36
CA VAL A 93 1.47 16.45 20.38
C VAL A 93 2.46 16.51 19.24
N GLN A 94 3.20 15.42 19.00
CA GLN A 94 4.31 15.36 18.05
C GLN A 94 3.86 15.55 16.61
N ILE A 95 2.64 15.15 16.24
CA ILE A 95 2.11 15.37 14.86
C ILE A 95 2.12 16.85 14.46
N TYR A 96 1.85 17.77 15.38
CA TYR A 96 1.84 19.22 15.13
C TYR A 96 3.24 19.77 14.88
N HIS A 97 4.21 19.30 15.65
CA HIS A 97 5.61 19.60 15.45
C HIS A 97 6.10 19.09 14.09
N ASN A 98 5.85 17.80 13.81
CA ASN A 98 6.31 17.17 12.59
C ASN A 98 5.71 17.81 11.33
N ALA A 99 4.42 18.20 11.35
CA ALA A 99 3.77 18.84 10.22
C ALA A 99 4.49 20.12 9.79
N VAL A 100 4.86 20.97 10.76
CA VAL A 100 5.55 22.24 10.46
C VAL A 100 7.02 22.01 10.15
N ARG A 101 7.72 21.17 10.91
CA ARG A 101 9.11 20.79 10.68
C ARG A 101 9.29 20.22 9.27
N TYR A 102 8.45 19.28 8.88
CA TYR A 102 8.53 18.66 7.55
C TYR A 102 8.27 19.64 6.42
N ALA A 103 7.32 20.57 6.58
CA ALA A 103 7.06 21.58 5.58
C ALA A 103 8.21 22.54 5.40
N LEU A 104 8.97 22.85 6.48
CA LEU A 104 10.17 23.69 6.45
C LEU A 104 11.38 22.96 5.86
N GLU A 105 11.63 21.72 6.28
CA GLU A 105 12.79 20.92 5.85
C GLU A 105 12.71 20.48 4.40
N ASP A 106 11.51 20.13 3.94
CA ASP A 106 11.27 19.58 2.60
C ASP A 106 10.80 20.65 1.59
N ASP A 107 10.69 21.92 2.00
CA ASP A 107 10.18 23.07 1.20
C ASP A 107 8.82 22.76 0.54
N ILE A 108 7.84 22.29 1.33
CA ILE A 108 6.53 21.83 0.82
C ILE A 108 5.32 22.62 1.34
N PHE A 109 5.49 23.88 1.68
CA PHE A 109 4.35 24.78 1.84
C PHE A 109 3.67 25.01 0.49
N THR A 110 2.46 24.52 0.31
CA THR A 110 1.79 24.52 -1.01
C THR A 110 1.05 25.83 -1.33
N SER A 111 0.87 26.69 -0.31
CA SER A 111 0.29 28.04 -0.45
C SER A 111 0.68 28.92 0.74
N THR A 112 0.57 30.23 0.55
CA THR A 112 0.80 31.20 1.64
C THR A 112 -0.19 31.08 2.79
N ASN A 113 -1.40 30.59 2.54
CA ASN A 113 -2.39 30.32 3.59
C ASN A 113 -1.90 29.28 4.60
N GLN A 114 -1.07 28.33 4.18
CA GLN A 114 -0.50 27.32 5.08
C GLN A 114 0.44 27.91 6.14
N PHE A 115 0.97 29.12 5.97
CA PHE A 115 1.75 29.78 7.04
C PHE A 115 0.88 30.05 8.26
N ASN A 116 -0.37 30.50 8.07
CA ASN A 116 -1.32 30.69 9.16
C ASN A 116 -1.78 29.37 9.78
N SER A 117 -2.02 28.34 8.94
CA SER A 117 -2.30 27.00 9.44
C SER A 117 -1.14 26.45 10.26
N ALA A 118 0.12 26.65 9.83
CA ALA A 118 1.31 26.22 10.57
C ALA A 118 1.40 26.90 11.96
N ARG A 119 1.14 28.23 12.05
CA ARG A 119 1.07 28.93 13.34
C ARG A 119 0.01 28.35 14.25
N ALA A 120 -1.19 28.08 13.71
CA ALA A 120 -2.29 27.50 14.47
C ALA A 120 -1.94 26.09 14.96
N LEU A 121 -1.28 25.27 14.12
CA LEU A 121 -0.84 23.93 14.51
C LEU A 121 0.21 23.96 15.62
N LEU A 122 1.23 24.83 15.53
CA LEU A 122 2.23 25.01 16.59
C LEU A 122 1.58 25.44 17.91
N LYS A 123 0.62 26.38 17.86
CA LYS A 123 -0.15 26.79 19.03
C LYS A 123 -0.89 25.62 19.66
N THR A 124 -1.64 24.84 18.84
CA THR A 124 -2.38 23.67 19.33
C THR A 124 -1.44 22.62 19.91
N GLY A 125 -0.28 22.39 19.27
CA GLY A 125 0.74 21.46 19.76
C GLY A 125 1.26 21.88 21.14
N SER A 126 1.60 23.16 21.34
CA SER A 126 2.06 23.69 22.64
C SER A 126 0.96 23.65 23.71
N GLU A 127 -0.30 23.93 23.35
CA GLU A 127 -1.44 23.79 24.28
C GLU A 127 -1.59 22.33 24.74
N ARG A 128 -1.55 21.35 23.82
CA ARG A 128 -1.58 19.94 24.17
C ARG A 128 -0.36 19.50 24.99
N ALA A 129 0.83 20.04 24.69
CA ALA A 129 2.03 19.77 25.48
C ALA A 129 1.87 20.22 26.94
N LYS A 130 1.34 21.43 27.16
CA LYS A 130 1.06 21.97 28.52
C LYS A 130 0.01 21.15 29.23
N GLN A 131 -1.07 20.75 28.55
CA GLN A 131 -2.10 19.91 29.14
C GLN A 131 -1.53 18.56 29.57
N LEU A 132 -0.70 17.93 28.68
CA LEU A 132 -0.08 16.65 28.96
C LEU A 132 0.92 16.75 30.15
N ALA A 133 1.69 17.85 30.24
CA ALA A 133 2.56 18.15 31.39
C ALA A 133 1.78 18.28 32.70
N ALA A 134 0.54 18.78 32.61
CA ALA A 134 -0.38 18.90 33.79
C ALA A 134 -1.13 17.58 34.06
N GLY A 135 -0.79 16.47 33.40
CA GLY A 135 -1.43 15.17 33.58
C GLY A 135 -2.82 15.05 32.94
N THR A 136 -3.17 15.95 32.02
CA THR A 136 -4.50 15.96 31.36
C THR A 136 -4.37 15.82 29.82
N ALA A 137 -5.39 15.21 29.22
CA ALA A 137 -5.49 15.07 27.77
C ALA A 137 -6.95 15.22 27.34
N PRO A 138 -7.49 16.45 27.27
CA PRO A 138 -8.91 16.67 26.95
C PRO A 138 -9.34 16.04 25.62
N TRP A 139 -8.47 16.01 24.61
CA TRP A 139 -8.74 15.38 23.32
C TRP A 139 -8.90 13.84 23.38
N ASN A 140 -8.58 13.23 24.52
CA ASN A 140 -8.71 11.79 24.78
C ASN A 140 -9.79 11.46 25.84
N THR A 141 -10.65 12.41 26.19
CA THR A 141 -11.72 12.21 27.18
C THR A 141 -13.07 12.64 26.64
N LYS A 142 -14.15 11.95 27.05
CA LYS A 142 -15.53 12.31 26.69
C LYS A 142 -15.85 13.77 27.07
N ALA A 143 -15.50 14.17 28.28
CA ALA A 143 -15.77 15.53 28.79
C ALA A 143 -15.07 16.62 27.95
N GLY A 144 -13.79 16.40 27.61
CA GLY A 144 -13.02 17.32 26.77
C GLY A 144 -13.55 17.40 25.33
N LEU A 145 -13.97 16.27 24.76
CA LEU A 145 -14.58 16.25 23.43
C LEU A 145 -15.96 16.91 23.41
N LEU A 146 -16.74 16.79 24.48
CA LEU A 146 -18.01 17.55 24.62
C LEU A 146 -17.77 19.06 24.76
N ALA A 147 -16.69 19.47 25.44
CA ALA A 147 -16.28 20.87 25.47
C ALA A 147 -15.89 21.39 24.09
N LEU A 148 -15.09 20.60 23.33
CA LEU A 148 -14.73 20.92 21.95
C LEU A 148 -15.96 21.01 21.05
N LYS A 149 -16.95 20.11 21.21
CA LYS A 149 -18.25 20.21 20.50
C LYS A 149 -18.90 21.56 20.69
N LYS A 150 -19.06 22.01 21.93
CA LYS A 150 -19.68 23.31 22.28
C LYS A 150 -18.92 24.47 21.66
N GLU A 151 -17.59 24.42 21.68
CA GLU A 151 -16.73 25.44 21.08
C GLU A 151 -16.95 25.52 19.55
N LEU A 152 -16.95 24.36 18.86
CA LEU A 152 -17.14 24.29 17.40
C LEU A 152 -18.55 24.76 17.00
N GLU A 153 -19.58 24.38 17.73
CA GLU A 153 -20.97 24.83 17.52
C GLU A 153 -21.10 26.34 17.74
N GLY A 154 -20.45 26.89 18.77
CA GLY A 154 -20.45 28.32 19.06
C GLY A 154 -19.72 29.18 18.01
N LYS A 155 -18.77 28.60 17.28
CA LYS A 155 -18.03 29.26 16.18
C LYS A 155 -18.71 29.11 14.83
N ALA A 156 -19.72 28.25 14.68
CA ALA A 156 -20.41 28.02 13.43
C ALA A 156 -21.21 29.25 13.03
N LYS A 157 -21.06 29.70 11.77
CA LYS A 157 -21.82 30.85 11.21
C LYS A 157 -23.33 30.58 11.14
N THR A 158 -23.71 29.32 11.00
CA THR A 158 -25.13 28.85 11.00
C THR A 158 -25.22 27.84 12.17
N PRO A 159 -26.21 27.99 13.06
CA PRO A 159 -26.46 27.06 14.12
C PRO A 159 -26.64 25.64 13.56
N ALA A 160 -25.77 24.74 13.91
CA ALA A 160 -25.83 23.34 13.52
C ALA A 160 -25.41 22.49 14.74
N THR A 161 -26.23 21.49 15.04
CA THR A 161 -25.85 20.49 16.05
C THR A 161 -24.93 19.47 15.42
N LEU A 162 -23.71 19.34 15.95
CA LEU A 162 -22.75 18.35 15.49
C LEU A 162 -23.18 16.96 15.95
N THR A 163 -23.25 16.02 15.02
CA THR A 163 -23.45 14.59 15.31
C THR A 163 -22.13 13.89 15.63
N HIS A 164 -21.01 14.45 15.16
CA HIS A 164 -19.65 13.93 15.37
C HIS A 164 -18.69 15.06 15.76
N VAL A 165 -17.76 14.74 16.66
CA VAL A 165 -16.70 15.66 17.09
C VAL A 165 -15.39 15.26 16.39
N PRO A 166 -14.76 16.16 15.62
CA PRO A 166 -13.48 15.87 14.98
C PRO A 166 -12.36 15.88 16.01
N VAL A 167 -11.48 14.89 15.93
CA VAL A 167 -10.23 14.87 16.69
C VAL A 167 -9.10 14.37 15.81
N VAL A 168 -7.94 15.02 15.88
CA VAL A 168 -6.73 14.55 15.20
C VAL A 168 -5.86 13.86 16.24
N ARG A 169 -5.43 12.65 15.89
CA ARG A 169 -4.59 11.77 16.71
C ARG A 169 -3.29 11.47 16.01
N GLY A 170 -2.29 11.07 16.80
CA GLY A 170 -1.00 10.60 16.31
C GLY A 170 -0.63 9.25 16.89
N TYR A 171 0.11 8.45 16.11
CA TYR A 171 0.67 7.18 16.58
C TYR A 171 2.08 6.99 16.04
N VAL A 172 2.87 6.14 16.70
CA VAL A 172 4.21 5.76 16.24
C VAL A 172 4.10 4.56 15.32
N SER A 173 4.54 4.70 14.08
CA SER A 173 4.55 3.59 13.12
C SER A 173 5.65 2.59 13.44
N LYS A 174 5.34 1.30 13.29
CA LYS A 174 6.29 0.19 13.46
C LYS A 174 7.31 0.13 12.32
N ILE A 175 6.95 0.63 11.14
CA ILE A 175 7.79 0.54 9.94
C ILE A 175 9.13 1.25 10.16
N ASP A 176 9.08 2.52 10.59
CA ASP A 176 10.23 3.41 10.62
C ASP A 176 10.34 4.26 11.90
N GLY A 177 9.41 4.09 12.84
CA GLY A 177 9.36 4.88 14.08
C GLY A 177 8.84 6.30 13.89
N SER A 178 8.42 6.69 12.69
CA SER A 178 7.83 8.01 12.45
C SER A 178 6.46 8.14 13.12
N VAL A 179 6.12 9.37 13.52
CA VAL A 179 4.79 9.67 14.07
C VAL A 179 3.89 10.11 12.94
N GLN A 180 2.80 9.35 12.72
CA GLN A 180 1.84 9.56 11.66
C GLN A 180 0.50 10.07 12.20
N PRO A 181 -0.17 11.02 11.52
CA PRO A 181 -1.46 11.54 11.93
C PRO A 181 -2.62 10.73 11.33
N TYR A 182 -3.76 10.73 12.01
CA TYR A 182 -5.06 10.37 11.44
C TYR A 182 -6.16 11.26 12.01
N GLY A 183 -7.24 11.44 11.24
CA GLY A 183 -8.48 12.06 11.69
C GLY A 183 -9.43 11.02 12.26
N LEU A 184 -10.19 11.39 13.28
CA LEU A 184 -11.29 10.57 13.80
C LEU A 184 -12.50 11.46 14.04
N LYS A 185 -13.66 11.05 13.53
CA LYS A 185 -14.94 11.67 13.82
C LYS A 185 -15.61 10.83 14.90
N VAL A 186 -15.69 11.37 16.10
CA VAL A 186 -16.22 10.68 17.29
C VAL A 186 -17.71 10.94 17.41
N PRO A 187 -18.59 9.92 17.38
CA PRO A 187 -20.02 10.14 17.45
C PRO A 187 -20.45 10.70 18.80
N VAL A 188 -21.35 11.69 18.78
CA VAL A 188 -21.84 12.33 20.02
C VAL A 188 -22.60 11.33 20.90
N THR A 189 -23.26 10.35 20.30
CA THR A 189 -23.93 9.24 21.01
C THR A 189 -22.99 8.47 21.93
N TYR A 190 -21.72 8.27 21.50
CA TYR A 190 -20.69 7.70 22.38
C TYR A 190 -20.31 8.66 23.52
N LEU A 191 -20.16 9.95 23.21
CA LEU A 191 -19.73 10.95 24.23
C LEU A 191 -20.74 11.12 25.34
N THR A 192 -22.04 11.02 25.03
CA THR A 192 -23.17 11.18 25.97
C THR A 192 -23.73 9.87 26.50
N GLY A 193 -23.30 8.73 25.93
CA GLY A 193 -23.82 7.41 26.21
C GLY A 193 -22.81 6.45 26.86
N ASP A 194 -23.05 5.17 26.63
CA ASP A 194 -22.25 4.06 27.18
C ASP A 194 -20.95 3.79 26.38
N ASP A 195 -20.14 2.86 26.89
CA ASP A 195 -18.86 2.44 26.31
C ASP A 195 -19.00 1.12 25.50
N LYS A 196 -20.20 0.77 25.02
CA LYS A 196 -20.36 -0.40 24.17
C LYS A 196 -19.57 -0.26 22.88
N PRO A 197 -19.01 -1.36 22.35
CA PRO A 197 -18.34 -1.36 21.07
C PRO A 197 -19.25 -0.87 19.93
N ARG A 198 -18.72 0.04 19.10
CA ARG A 198 -19.42 0.69 18.00
C ARG A 198 -18.73 0.43 16.69
N ARG A 199 -19.50 0.52 15.61
CA ARG A 199 -19.05 0.50 14.24
C ARG A 199 -17.96 1.53 13.97
N LEU A 200 -17.04 1.21 13.04
CA LEU A 200 -16.09 2.15 12.45
C LEU A 200 -16.15 2.09 10.94
N ASP A 201 -16.29 3.25 10.31
CA ASP A 201 -16.10 3.43 8.88
C ASP A 201 -14.72 4.04 8.62
N PHE A 202 -13.97 3.48 7.69
CA PHE A 202 -12.84 4.17 7.09
C PHE A 202 -13.34 5.13 6.02
N TRP A 203 -12.73 6.31 5.94
CA TRP A 203 -12.87 7.20 4.81
C TRP A 203 -11.50 7.47 4.19
N LEU A 204 -11.25 6.87 3.04
CA LEU A 204 -10.01 7.04 2.29
C LEU A 204 -10.14 8.28 1.39
N HIS A 205 -9.25 9.27 1.60
CA HIS A 205 -9.28 10.53 0.86
C HIS A 205 -8.88 10.37 -0.61
N GLY A 206 -9.32 11.30 -1.45
CA GLY A 206 -8.92 11.42 -2.85
C GLY A 206 -7.50 11.94 -3.01
N ARG A 207 -6.99 11.96 -4.25
CA ARG A 207 -5.71 12.55 -4.57
C ARG A 207 -5.75 14.06 -4.34
N GLY A 208 -4.75 14.57 -3.65
CA GLY A 208 -4.55 16.00 -3.44
C GLY A 208 -3.06 16.28 -3.31
N ASP A 209 -2.41 16.71 -4.39
CA ASP A 209 -0.96 16.94 -4.43
C ASP A 209 -0.49 18.00 -3.41
N THR A 210 -1.43 18.76 -2.85
CA THR A 210 -1.22 19.77 -1.80
C THR A 210 -1.59 19.31 -0.39
N LEU A 211 -2.01 18.06 -0.22
CA LEU A 211 -2.46 17.51 1.07
C LEU A 211 -1.26 17.05 1.91
N ASN A 212 -0.32 17.96 2.20
CA ASN A 212 0.74 17.71 3.16
C ASN A 212 0.19 17.60 4.60
N GLU A 213 1.03 17.29 5.58
CA GLU A 213 0.62 17.10 6.98
C GLU A 213 -0.11 18.32 7.54
N ILE A 214 0.31 19.56 7.18
CA ILE A 214 -0.36 20.80 7.61
C ILE A 214 -1.81 20.82 7.10
N ALA A 215 -1.99 20.62 5.80
CA ALA A 215 -3.32 20.65 5.19
C ALA A 215 -4.21 19.50 5.69
N PHE A 216 -3.63 18.32 5.90
CA PHE A 216 -4.37 17.16 6.43
C PHE A 216 -4.84 17.41 7.87
N ILE A 217 -3.94 17.79 8.78
CA ILE A 217 -4.28 18.00 10.19
C ILE A 217 -5.26 19.18 10.35
N ASP A 218 -5.05 20.28 9.63
CA ASP A 218 -5.97 21.42 9.64
C ASP A 218 -7.35 21.02 9.11
N GLY A 219 -7.41 20.27 8.01
CA GLY A 219 -8.66 19.76 7.44
C GLY A 219 -9.40 18.81 8.39
N GLN A 220 -8.69 17.87 9.01
CA GLN A 220 -9.28 16.89 9.92
C GLN A 220 -9.73 17.49 11.27
N SER A 221 -9.22 18.67 11.63
CA SER A 221 -9.65 19.42 12.83
C SER A 221 -11.02 20.10 12.66
N ARG A 222 -11.55 20.14 11.45
CA ARG A 222 -12.83 20.79 11.14
C ARG A 222 -14.00 19.84 11.26
N ALA A 223 -15.17 20.39 11.62
CA ALA A 223 -16.41 19.63 11.62
C ALA A 223 -16.83 19.21 10.19
N GLY A 224 -17.56 18.12 10.10
CA GLY A 224 -18.07 17.57 8.85
C GLY A 224 -17.35 16.31 8.39
N GLY A 225 -17.83 15.74 7.30
CA GLY A 225 -17.32 14.52 6.68
C GLY A 225 -18.19 14.12 5.48
N THR A 226 -17.69 13.27 4.60
CA THR A 226 -18.45 12.79 3.44
C THR A 226 -19.61 11.91 3.85
N PHE A 227 -19.37 10.96 4.75
CA PHE A 227 -20.37 10.13 5.42
C PHE A 227 -20.12 10.20 6.93
N LEU A 228 -21.20 10.41 7.67
CA LEU A 228 -21.22 10.45 9.14
C LEU A 228 -22.38 9.59 9.62
N PRO A 229 -22.22 8.24 9.61
CA PRO A 229 -23.30 7.34 10.02
C PRO A 229 -23.60 7.52 11.51
N ASP A 230 -24.87 7.41 11.87
CA ASP A 230 -25.29 7.52 13.26
C ASP A 230 -24.59 6.43 14.12
N ASP A 231 -24.15 6.84 15.32
CA ASP A 231 -23.49 5.97 16.31
C ASP A 231 -22.25 5.20 15.78
N ALA A 232 -21.55 5.76 14.78
CA ALA A 232 -20.35 5.17 14.18
C ALA A 232 -19.14 6.10 14.31
N PHE A 233 -17.97 5.56 14.58
CA PHE A 233 -16.71 6.28 14.38
C PHE A 233 -16.40 6.37 12.89
N VAL A 234 -15.78 7.48 12.44
CA VAL A 234 -15.20 7.57 11.10
C VAL A 234 -13.72 7.88 11.22
N LEU A 235 -12.88 6.99 10.68
CA LEU A 235 -11.43 7.12 10.69
C LEU A 235 -10.95 7.54 9.30
N ASP A 236 -10.24 8.67 9.25
CA ASP A 236 -9.60 9.22 8.07
C ASP A 236 -8.08 8.99 8.20
N PRO A 237 -7.51 7.92 7.62
CA PRO A 237 -6.05 7.72 7.66
C PRO A 237 -5.35 8.70 6.73
N TYR A 238 -4.17 9.19 7.12
CA TYR A 238 -3.34 10.01 6.23
C TYR A 238 -2.80 9.17 5.06
N GLY A 239 -2.65 7.86 5.27
CA GLY A 239 -2.20 6.91 4.25
C GLY A 239 -0.80 7.21 3.75
N ARG A 240 -0.02 7.96 4.51
CA ARG A 240 1.33 8.43 4.14
C ARG A 240 1.34 9.14 2.79
N PHE A 241 0.40 10.07 2.60
CA PHE A 241 0.30 10.94 1.44
C PHE A 241 -0.31 10.26 0.20
N MET A 242 0.27 10.47 -1.01
CA MET A 242 -0.33 10.15 -2.33
C MET A 242 0.16 8.80 -2.88
N ASN A 243 -0.23 7.68 -2.26
CA ASN A 243 0.18 6.34 -2.69
C ASN A 243 -1.00 5.37 -2.92
N ALA A 244 -2.23 5.87 -2.97
CA ALA A 244 -3.46 5.07 -3.10
C ALA A 244 -3.61 4.01 -1.99
N PHE A 245 -3.12 4.30 -0.79
CA PHE A 245 -3.15 3.40 0.36
C PHE A 245 -2.46 2.05 0.08
N LYS A 246 -1.36 2.10 -0.66
CA LYS A 246 -0.50 0.97 -0.99
C LYS A 246 0.78 1.01 -0.14
N PHE A 247 1.50 -0.10 -0.04
CA PHE A 247 2.76 -0.21 0.71
C PHE A 247 2.63 0.30 2.16
N ALA A 248 3.51 1.20 2.59
CA ALA A 248 3.42 1.82 3.91
C ALA A 248 2.09 2.55 4.14
N GLY A 249 1.41 3.02 3.07
CA GLY A 249 0.07 3.61 3.16
C GLY A 249 -1.01 2.59 3.53
N GLU A 250 -0.89 1.34 3.09
CA GLU A 250 -1.75 0.24 3.56
C GLU A 250 -1.50 -0.07 5.04
N THR A 251 -0.22 -0.17 5.44
CA THR A 251 0.14 -0.37 6.85
C THR A 251 -0.40 0.75 7.74
N ASP A 252 -0.37 2.00 7.26
CA ASP A 252 -0.92 3.18 7.96
C ASP A 252 -2.41 3.05 8.27
N VAL A 253 -3.20 2.47 7.36
CA VAL A 253 -4.63 2.19 7.59
C VAL A 253 -4.83 1.25 8.77
N TRP A 254 -4.04 0.19 8.85
CA TRP A 254 -4.13 -0.80 9.92
C TRP A 254 -3.57 -0.29 11.24
N GLU A 255 -2.44 0.41 11.24
CA GLU A 255 -1.86 1.02 12.43
C GLU A 255 -2.78 2.11 13.02
N GLY A 256 -3.42 2.91 12.17
CA GLY A 256 -4.45 3.88 12.58
C GLY A 256 -5.64 3.21 13.25
N LEU A 257 -6.16 2.11 12.68
CA LEU A 257 -7.23 1.32 13.30
C LEU A 257 -6.79 0.73 14.65
N ASP A 258 -5.60 0.14 14.71
CA ASP A 258 -5.08 -0.48 15.93
C ASP A 258 -4.90 0.55 17.04
N HIS A 259 -4.42 1.75 16.69
CA HIS A 259 -4.31 2.85 17.64
C HIS A 259 -5.68 3.36 18.09
N ALA A 260 -6.62 3.58 17.17
CA ALA A 260 -7.98 4.02 17.52
C ALA A 260 -8.69 3.01 18.42
N ALA A 261 -8.58 1.70 18.12
CA ALA A 261 -9.20 0.64 18.92
C ALA A 261 -8.63 0.46 20.34
N LYS A 262 -7.43 1.03 20.63
CA LYS A 262 -6.89 1.09 21.99
C LYS A 262 -7.51 2.20 22.84
N HIS A 263 -8.05 3.23 22.20
CA HIS A 263 -8.56 4.43 22.87
C HIS A 263 -10.09 4.54 22.83
N TYR A 264 -10.74 3.86 21.89
CA TYR A 264 -12.18 3.93 21.66
C TYR A 264 -12.78 2.54 21.54
N PRO A 265 -14.03 2.32 21.97
CA PRO A 265 -14.70 1.03 21.92
C PRO A 265 -15.16 0.74 20.48
N ILE A 266 -14.25 0.26 19.64
CA ILE A 266 -14.50 -0.07 18.23
C ILE A 266 -14.85 -1.56 18.12
N ASP A 267 -15.98 -1.86 17.48
CA ASP A 267 -16.38 -3.21 17.10
C ASP A 267 -15.72 -3.60 15.76
N ARG A 268 -14.68 -4.41 15.84
CA ARG A 268 -13.96 -4.90 14.64
C ARG A 268 -14.79 -5.80 13.73
N ASN A 269 -15.97 -6.27 14.18
CA ASN A 269 -16.91 -6.98 13.35
C ASN A 269 -17.77 -6.05 12.49
N LYS A 270 -17.76 -4.75 12.78
CA LYS A 270 -18.56 -3.73 12.09
C LYS A 270 -17.66 -2.68 11.46
N LEU A 271 -16.80 -3.10 10.55
CA LEU A 271 -15.92 -2.21 9.79
C LEU A 271 -16.48 -2.02 8.37
N ALA A 272 -16.56 -0.76 7.92
CA ALA A 272 -16.85 -0.39 6.54
C ALA A 272 -15.61 0.23 5.90
N MET A 273 -15.21 -0.24 4.73
CA MET A 273 -14.13 0.37 3.95
C MET A 273 -14.74 1.27 2.87
N ARG A 274 -14.54 2.59 2.99
CA ARG A 274 -15.06 3.60 2.05
C ARG A 274 -13.95 4.49 1.54
N GLY A 275 -14.08 4.98 0.31
CA GLY A 275 -13.19 5.98 -0.27
C GLY A 275 -13.69 6.48 -1.61
N PHE A 276 -13.14 7.60 -2.07
CA PHE A 276 -13.50 8.20 -3.34
C PHE A 276 -12.26 8.58 -4.15
N SER A 277 -12.30 8.44 -5.48
CA SER A 277 -11.18 8.76 -6.37
C SER A 277 -9.95 7.89 -6.04
N MET A 278 -8.80 8.46 -5.67
CA MET A 278 -7.66 7.69 -5.16
C MET A 278 -8.05 6.82 -3.95
N GLY A 279 -8.90 7.34 -3.05
CA GLY A 279 -9.46 6.56 -1.95
C GLY A 279 -10.39 5.45 -2.41
N GLY A 280 -11.11 5.65 -3.53
CA GLY A 280 -11.89 4.60 -4.19
C GLY A 280 -10.99 3.45 -4.68
N ALA A 281 -9.84 3.76 -5.28
CA ALA A 281 -8.83 2.74 -5.62
C ALA A 281 -8.32 2.01 -4.37
N GLY A 282 -8.08 2.75 -3.26
CA GLY A 282 -7.74 2.16 -1.97
C GLY A 282 -8.81 1.21 -1.44
N ALA A 283 -10.09 1.62 -1.50
CA ALA A 283 -11.22 0.79 -1.07
C ALA A 283 -11.36 -0.49 -1.93
N TRP A 284 -11.18 -0.38 -3.25
CA TRP A 284 -11.15 -1.53 -4.14
C TRP A 284 -10.07 -2.55 -3.74
N HIS A 285 -8.81 -2.08 -3.60
CA HIS A 285 -7.72 -3.02 -3.33
C HIS A 285 -7.76 -3.58 -1.91
N LEU A 286 -8.04 -2.76 -0.88
CA LEU A 286 -8.14 -3.23 0.50
C LEU A 286 -9.30 -4.23 0.66
N GLY A 287 -10.45 -3.97 0.01
CA GLY A 287 -11.58 -4.89 0.02
C GLY A 287 -11.28 -6.23 -0.65
N ALA A 288 -10.61 -6.22 -1.80
CA ALA A 288 -10.27 -7.45 -2.53
C ALA A 288 -9.15 -8.26 -1.87
N HIS A 289 -8.16 -7.59 -1.26
CA HIS A 289 -7.01 -8.24 -0.65
C HIS A 289 -7.21 -8.61 0.83
N HIS A 290 -8.19 -7.99 1.50
CA HIS A 290 -8.56 -8.29 2.90
C HIS A 290 -10.06 -8.62 3.02
N PRO A 291 -10.55 -9.66 2.32
CA PRO A 291 -11.98 -9.90 2.14
C PRO A 291 -12.72 -10.29 3.42
N ASP A 292 -12.00 -10.68 4.48
CA ASP A 292 -12.56 -11.08 5.79
C ASP A 292 -12.52 -9.94 6.83
N LYS A 293 -12.08 -8.72 6.46
CA LYS A 293 -11.90 -7.60 7.39
C LYS A 293 -13.06 -6.62 7.43
N PHE A 294 -13.90 -6.61 6.40
CA PHE A 294 -14.95 -5.62 6.26
C PHE A 294 -16.33 -6.25 6.13
N ALA A 295 -17.30 -5.72 6.87
CA ALA A 295 -18.71 -6.06 6.69
C ALA A 295 -19.23 -5.48 5.36
N SER A 296 -18.71 -4.33 4.95
CA SER A 296 -19.02 -3.70 3.65
C SER A 296 -17.82 -2.98 3.06
N VAL A 297 -17.78 -2.95 1.71
CA VAL A 297 -16.77 -2.24 0.91
C VAL A 297 -17.51 -1.30 -0.05
N ASN A 298 -17.18 0.01 0.03
CA ASN A 298 -17.82 1.04 -0.78
C ASN A 298 -16.78 1.89 -1.52
N PRO A 299 -16.27 1.41 -2.66
CA PRO A 299 -15.43 2.19 -3.53
C PRO A 299 -16.25 3.18 -4.36
N GLY A 300 -15.84 4.45 -4.36
CA GLY A 300 -16.39 5.50 -5.22
C GLY A 300 -15.36 5.90 -6.28
N ALA A 301 -15.67 5.70 -7.56
CA ALA A 301 -14.75 5.97 -8.65
C ALA A 301 -13.38 5.23 -8.49
N GLY A 302 -12.26 5.81 -8.91
CA GLY A 302 -10.93 5.25 -8.69
C GLY A 302 -10.36 4.50 -9.89
N PHE A 303 -9.49 3.53 -9.62
CA PHE A 303 -8.93 2.62 -10.61
C PHE A 303 -8.76 1.22 -9.99
N VAL A 304 -8.74 0.18 -10.82
CA VAL A 304 -8.71 -1.23 -10.38
C VAL A 304 -7.54 -2.00 -10.98
N ASP A 305 -6.80 -1.38 -11.88
CA ASP A 305 -5.61 -1.98 -12.51
C ASP A 305 -4.70 -0.93 -13.15
N VAL A 306 -3.46 -1.30 -13.41
CA VAL A 306 -2.50 -0.45 -14.13
C VAL A 306 -2.81 -0.42 -15.63
N LYS A 307 -3.04 -1.57 -16.23
CA LYS A 307 -3.13 -1.76 -17.69
C LYS A 307 -4.24 -0.91 -18.32
N ASN A 308 -5.47 -1.03 -17.84
CA ASN A 308 -6.62 -0.35 -18.41
C ASN A 308 -6.65 1.13 -18.01
N TYR A 309 -6.36 1.44 -16.74
CA TYR A 309 -6.32 2.82 -16.27
C TYR A 309 -5.28 3.66 -17.01
N GLN A 310 -4.11 3.11 -17.33
CA GLN A 310 -3.07 3.77 -18.12
C GLN A 310 -3.29 3.65 -19.64
N LYS A 311 -4.34 2.96 -20.07
CA LYS A 311 -4.66 2.74 -21.52
C LYS A 311 -3.45 2.22 -22.29
N LEU A 312 -2.77 1.21 -21.76
CA LEU A 312 -1.49 0.75 -22.29
C LEU A 312 -1.62 0.13 -23.67
N GLY A 313 -2.68 -0.65 -23.95
CA GLY A 313 -2.88 -1.27 -25.27
C GLY A 313 -1.61 -1.95 -25.77
N ASP A 314 -1.18 -1.63 -27.00
CA ASP A 314 0.01 -2.17 -27.64
C ASP A 314 1.32 -1.80 -26.91
N LYS A 315 1.30 -0.78 -26.07
CA LYS A 315 2.45 -0.36 -25.27
C LYS A 315 2.77 -1.35 -24.15
N LEU A 316 1.87 -2.28 -23.84
CA LEU A 316 2.09 -3.32 -22.86
C LEU A 316 3.36 -4.12 -23.14
N ALA A 317 3.68 -4.35 -24.40
CA ALA A 317 4.90 -5.04 -24.82
C ALA A 317 6.21 -4.32 -24.44
N THR A 318 6.16 -3.02 -24.08
CA THR A 318 7.33 -2.25 -23.61
C THR A 318 7.57 -2.39 -22.10
N ILE A 319 6.62 -2.95 -21.38
CA ILE A 319 6.71 -3.13 -19.93
C ILE A 319 7.39 -4.48 -19.66
N PRO A 320 8.40 -4.55 -18.80
CA PRO A 320 9.03 -5.82 -18.42
C PRO A 320 8.01 -6.84 -17.92
N TRP A 321 8.18 -8.10 -18.30
CA TRP A 321 7.25 -9.18 -17.93
C TRP A 321 7.09 -9.36 -16.41
N TRP A 322 8.17 -9.15 -15.65
CA TRP A 322 8.13 -9.23 -14.18
C TRP A 322 7.33 -8.08 -13.57
N GLU A 323 7.41 -6.88 -14.15
CA GLU A 323 6.62 -5.74 -13.68
C GLU A 323 5.12 -5.97 -13.90
N GLN A 324 4.75 -6.56 -15.06
CA GLN A 324 3.35 -6.91 -15.32
C GLN A 324 2.80 -7.94 -14.30
N LYS A 325 3.62 -8.93 -13.89
CA LYS A 325 3.23 -9.87 -12.81
C LYS A 325 3.11 -9.19 -11.45
N LEU A 326 3.99 -8.25 -11.15
CA LEU A 326 3.99 -7.51 -9.89
C LEU A 326 2.77 -6.58 -9.71
N TRP A 327 2.09 -6.20 -10.80
CA TRP A 327 0.84 -5.44 -10.69
C TRP A 327 -0.23 -6.20 -9.90
N ASN A 328 -0.25 -7.53 -9.99
CA ASN A 328 -1.18 -8.40 -9.26
C ASN A 328 -1.08 -8.26 -7.74
N LEU A 329 -0.02 -7.61 -7.21
CA LEU A 329 0.08 -7.32 -5.79
C LEU A 329 -0.97 -6.31 -5.31
N TYR A 330 -1.37 -5.36 -6.18
CA TYR A 330 -2.26 -4.26 -5.81
C TYR A 330 -3.44 -4.03 -6.76
N ASP A 331 -3.48 -4.70 -7.91
CA ASP A 331 -4.58 -4.57 -8.86
C ASP A 331 -5.75 -5.47 -8.44
N PRO A 332 -6.86 -4.94 -7.89
CA PRO A 332 -8.00 -5.75 -7.46
C PRO A 332 -8.69 -6.50 -8.60
N LEU A 333 -8.50 -6.04 -9.86
CA LEU A 333 -9.00 -6.75 -11.05
C LEU A 333 -8.32 -8.12 -11.24
N ALA A 334 -7.19 -8.39 -10.58
CA ALA A 334 -6.55 -9.71 -10.56
C ALA A 334 -7.25 -10.72 -9.62
N CYS A 335 -8.12 -10.25 -8.70
CA CYS A 335 -8.82 -11.09 -7.74
C CYS A 335 -10.25 -10.56 -7.41
N PRO A 336 -11.08 -10.22 -8.42
CA PRO A 336 -12.36 -9.54 -8.21
C PRO A 336 -13.33 -10.38 -7.38
N ILE A 337 -13.30 -11.71 -7.53
CA ILE A 337 -14.17 -12.64 -6.82
C ILE A 337 -13.98 -12.61 -5.29
N ASN A 338 -12.84 -12.13 -4.79
CA ASN A 338 -12.64 -12.00 -3.34
C ASN A 338 -13.64 -11.04 -2.69
N LEU A 339 -14.15 -10.07 -3.44
CA LEU A 339 -15.12 -9.07 -2.95
C LEU A 339 -16.50 -9.66 -2.61
N VAL A 340 -16.80 -10.90 -3.02
CA VAL A 340 -18.06 -11.58 -2.62
C VAL A 340 -18.07 -12.00 -1.15
N ASN A 341 -16.90 -11.99 -0.49
CA ASN A 341 -16.79 -12.33 0.93
C ASN A 341 -17.27 -11.18 1.85
N SER A 342 -17.56 -10.00 1.29
CA SER A 342 -18.13 -8.84 1.98
C SER A 342 -19.29 -8.26 1.19
N THR A 343 -20.04 -7.31 1.75
CA THR A 343 -21.07 -6.59 0.98
C THR A 343 -20.43 -5.47 0.16
N LEU A 344 -20.36 -5.64 -1.15
CA LEU A 344 -19.82 -4.65 -2.09
C LEU A 344 -20.90 -3.70 -2.58
N VAL A 345 -20.69 -2.37 -2.42
CA VAL A 345 -21.54 -1.30 -2.94
C VAL A 345 -20.66 -0.29 -3.66
N ALA A 346 -20.49 -0.44 -4.96
CA ALA A 346 -19.72 0.50 -5.78
C ALA A 346 -20.53 1.74 -6.14
N TYR A 347 -19.88 2.88 -6.32
CA TYR A 347 -20.47 4.12 -6.78
C TYR A 347 -19.68 4.75 -7.92
N SER A 348 -20.38 5.33 -8.91
CA SER A 348 -19.80 6.18 -9.95
C SER A 348 -20.78 7.27 -10.37
N GLY A 349 -20.26 8.45 -10.73
CA GLY A 349 -21.03 9.40 -11.52
C GLY A 349 -21.22 8.89 -12.95
N GLU A 350 -22.37 9.16 -13.56
CA GLU A 350 -22.69 8.72 -14.94
C GLU A 350 -21.67 9.25 -15.96
N ASP A 351 -21.26 10.52 -15.79
CA ASP A 351 -20.33 11.24 -16.68
C ASP A 351 -18.87 11.18 -16.19
N ASP A 352 -18.58 10.39 -15.15
CA ASP A 352 -17.22 10.26 -14.60
C ASP A 352 -16.38 9.28 -15.43
N ALA A 353 -15.26 9.74 -15.96
CA ALA A 353 -14.31 8.88 -16.68
C ALA A 353 -13.80 7.70 -15.81
N GLN A 354 -13.76 7.85 -14.49
CA GLN A 354 -13.36 6.78 -13.57
C GLN A 354 -14.47 5.75 -13.29
N LYS A 355 -15.67 5.93 -13.84
CA LYS A 355 -16.72 4.89 -13.87
C LYS A 355 -16.18 3.59 -14.50
N ALA A 356 -15.29 3.69 -15.48
CA ALA A 356 -14.67 2.56 -16.13
C ALA A 356 -14.03 1.54 -15.15
N ALA A 357 -13.59 1.96 -13.97
CA ALA A 357 -13.07 1.04 -12.95
C ALA A 357 -14.15 0.09 -12.43
N ALA A 358 -15.33 0.63 -12.08
CA ALA A 358 -16.45 -0.17 -11.60
C ALA A 358 -17.04 -1.03 -12.74
N ASP A 359 -17.09 -0.51 -13.97
CA ASP A 359 -17.56 -1.27 -15.15
C ASP A 359 -16.66 -2.51 -15.41
N LEU A 360 -15.34 -2.37 -15.28
CA LEU A 360 -14.40 -3.49 -15.39
C LEU A 360 -14.61 -4.54 -14.29
N MET A 361 -14.80 -4.10 -13.04
CA MET A 361 -15.06 -5.00 -11.92
C MET A 361 -16.40 -5.71 -12.06
N GLU A 362 -17.44 -5.00 -12.51
CA GLU A 362 -18.76 -5.56 -12.77
C GLU A 362 -18.70 -6.64 -13.85
N ALA A 363 -18.03 -6.36 -14.95
CA ALA A 363 -17.83 -7.33 -16.03
C ALA A 363 -17.05 -8.57 -15.56
N ALA A 364 -15.99 -8.41 -14.75
CA ALA A 364 -15.20 -9.51 -14.22
C ALA A 364 -16.03 -10.37 -13.24
N LEU A 365 -16.78 -9.76 -12.32
CA LEU A 365 -17.65 -10.48 -11.39
C LEU A 365 -18.81 -11.19 -12.12
N LEU A 366 -19.37 -10.57 -13.15
CA LEU A 366 -20.43 -11.19 -13.95
C LEU A 366 -19.95 -12.44 -14.69
N ALA A 367 -18.68 -12.45 -15.15
CA ALA A 367 -18.06 -13.64 -15.75
C ALA A 367 -17.98 -14.83 -14.76
N ASP A 368 -17.86 -14.56 -13.46
CA ASP A 368 -17.93 -15.53 -12.37
C ASP A 368 -19.38 -15.79 -11.87
N GLY A 369 -20.40 -15.27 -12.58
CA GLY A 369 -21.83 -15.42 -12.25
C GLY A 369 -22.30 -14.53 -11.07
N VAL A 370 -21.54 -13.51 -10.71
CA VAL A 370 -21.85 -12.62 -9.59
C VAL A 370 -22.32 -11.26 -10.09
N LYS A 371 -23.49 -10.83 -9.65
CA LYS A 371 -24.01 -9.47 -9.93
C LYS A 371 -23.53 -8.49 -8.86
N MET A 372 -22.80 -7.48 -9.28
CA MET A 372 -22.34 -6.39 -8.42
C MET A 372 -23.43 -5.35 -8.15
N THR A 373 -23.48 -4.78 -6.95
CA THR A 373 -24.27 -3.59 -6.66
C THR A 373 -23.48 -2.36 -7.07
N HIS A 374 -23.85 -1.75 -8.20
CA HIS A 374 -23.24 -0.53 -8.74
C HIS A 374 -24.28 0.60 -8.79
N ILE A 375 -24.12 1.62 -7.96
CA ILE A 375 -25.01 2.78 -7.89
C ILE A 375 -24.44 3.88 -8.79
N ILE A 376 -25.23 4.34 -9.74
CA ILE A 376 -24.86 5.39 -10.69
C ILE A 376 -25.54 6.70 -10.29
N GLY A 377 -24.77 7.76 -10.13
CA GLY A 377 -25.26 9.13 -9.96
C GLY A 377 -25.59 9.75 -11.31
N PRO A 378 -26.88 9.98 -11.65
CA PRO A 378 -27.25 10.48 -12.96
C PRO A 378 -26.71 11.89 -13.21
N LYS A 379 -26.31 12.17 -14.45
CA LYS A 379 -25.80 13.49 -14.92
C LYS A 379 -24.72 14.07 -13.99
N THR A 380 -23.86 13.23 -13.44
CA THR A 380 -22.87 13.61 -12.44
C THR A 380 -21.49 13.17 -12.88
N GLY A 381 -20.53 14.09 -12.82
CA GLY A 381 -19.13 13.83 -13.06
C GLY A 381 -18.45 13.23 -11.82
N HIS A 382 -17.20 13.66 -11.54
CA HIS A 382 -16.36 13.13 -10.47
C HIS A 382 -16.78 13.62 -9.06
N SER A 383 -18.00 13.25 -8.62
CA SER A 383 -18.57 13.60 -7.31
C SER A 383 -19.72 12.66 -6.96
N TYR A 384 -20.20 12.69 -5.70
CA TYR A 384 -21.44 12.00 -5.32
C TYR A 384 -22.67 12.83 -5.71
N GLU A 385 -23.63 12.23 -6.45
CA GLU A 385 -24.96 12.75 -6.62
C GLU A 385 -25.76 12.59 -5.30
N ALA A 386 -26.61 13.59 -4.97
CA ALA A 386 -27.21 13.68 -3.64
C ALA A 386 -28.11 12.48 -3.27
N ASN A 387 -28.93 11.99 -4.19
CA ASN A 387 -29.84 10.88 -3.92
C ASN A 387 -29.13 9.54 -4.00
N ALA A 388 -28.21 9.38 -4.97
CA ALA A 388 -27.35 8.22 -5.05
C ALA A 388 -26.49 8.07 -3.79
N LYS A 389 -25.98 9.18 -3.23
CA LYS A 389 -25.24 9.19 -1.95
C LYS A 389 -26.08 8.64 -0.79
N LYS A 390 -27.37 9.02 -0.70
CA LYS A 390 -28.29 8.49 0.32
C LYS A 390 -28.53 6.99 0.15
N THR A 391 -28.68 6.53 -1.11
CA THR A 391 -28.84 5.10 -1.42
C THR A 391 -27.61 4.31 -1.02
N VAL A 392 -26.41 4.80 -1.38
CA VAL A 392 -25.13 4.20 -0.97
C VAL A 392 -25.02 4.16 0.55
N ALA A 393 -25.31 5.28 1.24
CA ALA A 393 -25.25 5.32 2.70
C ALA A 393 -26.13 4.23 3.31
N LYS A 394 -27.42 4.16 2.89
CA LYS A 394 -28.36 3.15 3.41
C LYS A 394 -27.88 1.72 3.20
N LEU A 395 -27.43 1.38 1.99
CA LEU A 395 -26.97 0.01 1.68
C LEU A 395 -25.75 -0.39 2.50
N VAL A 396 -24.79 0.53 2.66
CA VAL A 396 -23.60 0.30 3.47
C VAL A 396 -23.94 0.21 4.94
N ASP A 397 -24.85 1.06 5.44
CA ASP A 397 -25.31 1.05 6.84
C ASP A 397 -26.04 -0.25 7.17
N ASP A 398 -26.97 -0.67 6.32
CA ASP A 398 -27.69 -1.94 6.48
C ASP A 398 -26.75 -3.16 6.53
N ALA A 399 -25.69 -3.15 5.71
CA ALA A 399 -24.69 -4.22 5.67
C ALA A 399 -23.76 -4.17 6.88
N THR A 400 -23.18 -3.01 7.18
CA THR A 400 -22.16 -2.89 8.24
C THR A 400 -22.75 -3.11 9.62
N ASN A 401 -23.99 -2.69 9.87
CA ASN A 401 -24.66 -2.89 11.15
C ASN A 401 -24.93 -4.38 11.45
N LYS A 402 -25.07 -5.23 10.42
CA LYS A 402 -25.16 -6.68 10.59
C LYS A 402 -23.84 -7.30 11.05
N GLY A 403 -22.73 -6.67 10.72
CA GLY A 403 -21.39 -7.15 11.01
C GLY A 403 -20.90 -8.22 10.04
N ILE A 404 -19.65 -8.66 10.26
CA ILE A 404 -18.99 -9.69 9.46
C ILE A 404 -19.58 -11.08 9.82
N ASN A 405 -19.95 -11.85 8.80
CA ASN A 405 -20.23 -13.27 8.98
C ASN A 405 -18.89 -14.04 8.98
N HIS A 406 -18.42 -14.46 10.15
CA HIS A 406 -17.15 -15.20 10.28
C HIS A 406 -17.21 -16.66 9.80
N GLN A 407 -18.41 -17.21 9.62
CA GLN A 407 -18.61 -18.57 9.14
C GLN A 407 -19.55 -18.61 7.93
N PRO A 408 -19.19 -17.95 6.83
CA PRO A 408 -19.97 -18.05 5.60
C PRO A 408 -19.94 -19.50 5.09
N LYS A 409 -21.06 -19.94 4.50
CA LYS A 409 -21.17 -21.27 3.91
C LYS A 409 -20.22 -21.47 2.74
N LYS A 410 -19.98 -20.41 1.95
CA LYS A 410 -19.07 -20.42 0.80
C LYS A 410 -17.98 -19.38 1.00
N VAL A 411 -16.74 -19.77 0.74
CA VAL A 411 -15.56 -18.90 0.72
C VAL A 411 -14.82 -19.11 -0.60
N THR A 412 -14.54 -18.04 -1.30
CA THR A 412 -13.68 -18.06 -2.49
C THR A 412 -12.51 -17.11 -2.25
N LEU A 413 -11.29 -17.59 -2.47
CA LEU A 413 -10.08 -16.78 -2.34
C LEU A 413 -9.20 -16.97 -3.58
N VAL A 414 -8.87 -15.87 -4.23
CA VAL A 414 -7.88 -15.78 -5.31
C VAL A 414 -6.71 -14.93 -4.82
N THR A 415 -5.49 -15.41 -5.03
CA THR A 415 -4.28 -14.66 -4.73
C THR A 415 -3.15 -15.00 -5.69
N HIS A 416 -2.16 -14.11 -5.78
CA HIS A 416 -0.93 -14.31 -6.56
C HIS A 416 0.31 -14.33 -5.65
N SER A 417 0.12 -14.08 -4.35
CA SER A 417 1.20 -13.99 -3.36
C SER A 417 0.66 -14.30 -1.96
N LEU A 418 1.47 -14.90 -1.11
CA LEU A 418 1.11 -15.18 0.28
C LEU A 418 0.95 -13.92 1.16
N LYS A 419 1.18 -12.72 0.60
CA LYS A 419 0.88 -11.46 1.29
C LYS A 419 -0.62 -11.34 1.62
N PHE A 420 -1.48 -11.78 0.70
CA PHE A 420 -2.95 -11.72 0.83
C PHE A 420 -3.52 -13.14 0.72
N ASN A 421 -3.39 -13.90 1.80
CA ASN A 421 -3.54 -15.35 1.80
C ASN A 421 -4.75 -15.86 2.61
N LYS A 422 -5.64 -14.96 3.07
CA LYS A 422 -6.71 -15.33 4.02
C LYS A 422 -8.07 -14.80 3.64
N ALA A 423 -9.10 -15.62 3.81
CA ALA A 423 -10.51 -15.23 3.76
C ALA A 423 -11.30 -16.05 4.81
N HIS A 424 -11.87 -15.36 5.82
CA HIS A 424 -12.65 -15.98 6.90
C HIS A 424 -11.94 -17.18 7.57
N TRP A 425 -12.50 -18.37 7.44
CA TRP A 425 -11.99 -19.61 8.02
C TRP A 425 -10.96 -20.34 7.15
N LEU A 426 -10.57 -19.75 6.00
CA LEU A 426 -9.65 -20.31 5.02
C LEU A 426 -8.35 -19.50 4.97
N THR A 427 -7.20 -20.19 5.06
CA THR A 427 -5.87 -19.58 4.90
C THR A 427 -5.04 -20.42 3.93
N ILE A 428 -4.46 -19.81 2.90
CA ILE A 428 -3.46 -20.42 2.02
C ILE A 428 -2.10 -20.26 2.69
N ASP A 429 -1.44 -21.36 3.04
CA ASP A 429 -0.17 -21.34 3.77
C ASP A 429 1.05 -21.43 2.84
N ALA A 430 0.88 -22.06 1.65
CA ALA A 430 1.90 -22.16 0.62
C ALA A 430 1.29 -22.22 -0.77
N LEU A 431 2.01 -21.67 -1.75
CA LEU A 431 1.72 -21.78 -3.17
C LEU A 431 2.61 -22.84 -3.83
N GLU A 432 2.15 -23.43 -4.95
CA GLU A 432 3.02 -24.22 -5.82
C GLU A 432 3.96 -23.30 -6.61
N LYS A 433 3.46 -22.09 -6.97
CA LYS A 433 4.23 -21.09 -7.73
C LYS A 433 3.70 -19.68 -7.45
N HIS A 434 4.52 -18.82 -6.81
CA HIS A 434 4.22 -17.40 -6.65
C HIS A 434 4.08 -16.68 -7.99
N TRP A 435 3.27 -15.61 -7.98
CA TRP A 435 2.96 -14.74 -9.13
C TRP A 435 2.17 -15.41 -10.25
N GLU A 436 1.71 -16.66 -10.03
CA GLU A 436 0.65 -17.29 -10.80
C GLU A 436 -0.64 -17.30 -9.96
N GLU A 437 -1.79 -17.29 -10.60
CA GLU A 437 -3.07 -17.31 -9.92
C GLU A 437 -3.22 -18.58 -9.06
N ALA A 438 -3.44 -18.38 -7.77
CA ALA A 438 -3.88 -19.41 -6.85
C ALA A 438 -5.34 -19.17 -6.51
N LYS A 439 -6.16 -20.22 -6.55
CA LYS A 439 -7.58 -20.16 -6.24
C LYS A 439 -7.98 -21.28 -5.27
N VAL A 440 -8.80 -20.94 -4.28
CA VAL A 440 -9.49 -21.89 -3.42
C VAL A 440 -10.97 -21.56 -3.44
N GLU A 441 -11.80 -22.57 -3.72
CA GLU A 441 -13.25 -22.51 -3.56
C GLU A 441 -13.65 -23.53 -2.51
N ALA A 442 -14.33 -23.09 -1.47
CA ALA A 442 -14.71 -23.95 -0.36
C ALA A 442 -16.18 -23.73 0.00
N GLU A 443 -16.92 -24.81 0.16
CA GLU A 443 -18.33 -24.80 0.50
C GLU A 443 -18.62 -25.73 1.68
N LEU A 444 -19.21 -25.17 2.74
CA LEU A 444 -19.60 -25.89 3.95
C LEU A 444 -21.07 -26.29 3.87
N GLU A 445 -21.34 -27.55 3.69
CA GLU A 445 -22.67 -28.16 3.71
C GLU A 445 -22.86 -28.99 4.97
N LYS A 446 -23.69 -28.53 5.90
CA LYS A 446 -23.91 -29.16 7.20
C LYS A 446 -22.59 -29.45 7.94
N THR A 447 -22.12 -30.70 7.95
CA THR A 447 -20.88 -31.14 8.59
C THR A 447 -19.80 -31.56 7.58
N THR A 448 -19.92 -31.16 6.31
CA THR A 448 -18.93 -31.48 5.28
C THR A 448 -18.49 -30.21 4.57
N VAL A 449 -17.19 -29.96 4.51
CA VAL A 449 -16.62 -28.93 3.64
C VAL A 449 -16.03 -29.58 2.39
N ARG A 450 -16.40 -29.03 1.23
CA ARG A 450 -15.81 -29.38 -0.08
C ARG A 450 -14.90 -28.27 -0.49
N VAL A 451 -13.66 -28.59 -0.80
CA VAL A 451 -12.62 -27.61 -1.16
C VAL A 451 -12.00 -28.04 -2.49
N THR A 452 -11.91 -27.10 -3.42
CA THR A 452 -11.14 -27.24 -4.67
C THR A 452 -10.02 -26.22 -4.69
N THR A 453 -8.85 -26.64 -5.21
CA THR A 453 -7.66 -25.80 -5.22
C THR A 453 -7.00 -25.74 -6.57
N LYS A 454 -6.36 -24.60 -6.86
CA LYS A 454 -5.47 -24.38 -8.01
C LYS A 454 -4.22 -23.68 -7.50
N ASN A 455 -3.02 -24.17 -7.83
CA ASN A 455 -1.73 -23.56 -7.47
C ASN A 455 -1.54 -23.39 -5.94
N VAL A 456 -2.05 -24.31 -5.12
CA VAL A 456 -1.95 -24.29 -3.66
C VAL A 456 -1.20 -25.51 -3.18
N ALA A 457 -0.17 -25.29 -2.34
CA ALA A 457 0.66 -26.34 -1.75
C ALA A 457 0.43 -26.52 -0.24
N GLY A 458 -0.17 -25.54 0.44
CA GLY A 458 -0.51 -25.60 1.86
C GLY A 458 -1.78 -24.82 2.15
N LEU A 459 -2.65 -25.39 3.00
CA LEU A 459 -3.96 -24.85 3.32
C LEU A 459 -4.32 -25.12 4.78
N THR A 460 -4.82 -24.10 5.49
CA THR A 460 -5.41 -24.23 6.82
C THR A 460 -6.88 -23.82 6.80
N LEU A 461 -7.72 -24.65 7.41
CA LEU A 461 -9.17 -24.46 7.55
C LEU A 461 -9.54 -24.41 9.04
N ASN A 462 -10.18 -23.33 9.49
CA ASN A 462 -10.70 -23.16 10.85
C ASN A 462 -12.21 -23.43 10.83
N LEU A 463 -12.60 -24.67 11.06
CA LEU A 463 -13.96 -25.19 10.87
C LEU A 463 -14.65 -25.51 12.19
N PRO A 464 -16.01 -25.54 12.24
CA PRO A 464 -16.75 -26.08 13.39
C PRO A 464 -16.30 -27.50 13.71
N ALA A 465 -16.47 -27.91 14.98
CA ALA A 465 -16.29 -29.30 15.39
C ALA A 465 -17.14 -30.24 14.51
N ASP A 466 -16.69 -31.47 14.32
CA ASP A 466 -17.36 -32.52 13.53
C ASP A 466 -17.43 -32.27 12.01
N THR A 467 -16.75 -31.23 11.49
CA THR A 467 -16.69 -30.99 10.05
C THR A 467 -15.72 -31.97 9.36
N ARG A 468 -16.21 -32.68 8.35
CA ARG A 468 -15.43 -33.58 7.48
C ARG A 468 -14.90 -32.78 6.29
N VAL A 469 -13.68 -33.07 5.85
CA VAL A 469 -13.03 -32.35 4.73
C VAL A 469 -12.96 -33.27 3.51
N ILE A 470 -13.44 -32.77 2.38
CA ILE A 470 -13.21 -33.32 1.03
C ILE A 470 -12.38 -32.29 0.28
N LEU A 471 -11.11 -32.58 0.01
CA LEU A 471 -10.15 -31.68 -0.62
C LEU A 471 -9.72 -32.26 -1.99
N ASP A 472 -9.96 -31.50 -3.06
CA ASP A 472 -9.76 -31.90 -4.45
C ASP A 472 -10.39 -33.28 -4.76
N GLY A 473 -11.62 -33.49 -4.31
CA GLY A 473 -12.42 -34.71 -4.50
C GLY A 473 -12.05 -35.89 -3.59
N LYS A 474 -11.05 -35.75 -2.70
CA LYS A 474 -10.60 -36.80 -1.81
C LYS A 474 -11.03 -36.54 -0.36
N PRO A 475 -11.71 -37.47 0.32
CA PRO A 475 -11.98 -37.35 1.74
C PRO A 475 -10.66 -37.44 2.53
N LEU A 476 -10.43 -36.50 3.44
CA LEU A 476 -9.27 -36.50 4.31
C LEU A 476 -9.67 -36.81 5.76
N THR A 477 -8.76 -37.46 6.48
CA THR A 477 -8.93 -37.74 7.91
C THR A 477 -8.69 -36.44 8.71
N GLY A 478 -9.60 -36.14 9.60
CA GLY A 478 -9.61 -34.97 10.48
C GLY A 478 -11.03 -34.49 10.71
N VAL A 479 -11.33 -34.05 11.90
CA VAL A 479 -12.65 -33.62 12.28
C VAL A 479 -12.55 -32.30 13.00
N GLY A 480 -13.05 -31.22 12.36
CA GLY A 480 -13.25 -29.93 12.95
C GLY A 480 -12.03 -29.22 13.59
N GLY A 481 -12.22 -28.01 14.04
CA GLY A 481 -11.15 -27.18 14.62
C GLY A 481 -10.23 -26.57 13.56
N SER A 482 -8.97 -26.36 13.91
CA SER A 482 -7.93 -25.85 12.99
C SER A 482 -7.23 -27.02 12.31
N LEU A 483 -7.55 -27.26 11.05
CA LEU A 483 -6.99 -28.35 10.24
C LEU A 483 -6.04 -27.78 9.19
N SER A 484 -4.80 -28.25 9.20
CA SER A 484 -3.79 -27.88 8.20
C SER A 484 -3.48 -29.06 7.28
N PHE A 485 -3.32 -28.77 6.00
CA PHE A 485 -3.05 -29.72 4.94
C PHE A 485 -1.87 -29.26 4.12
N THR A 486 -0.95 -30.17 3.79
CA THR A 486 0.19 -29.92 2.93
C THR A 486 0.17 -30.88 1.75
N LYS A 487 0.50 -30.38 0.55
CA LYS A 487 0.59 -31.18 -0.66
C LYS A 487 2.00 -31.78 -0.78
N LEU A 488 2.14 -33.07 -0.59
CA LEU A 488 3.39 -33.82 -0.76
C LEU A 488 3.28 -34.73 -1.98
N THR A 489 4.22 -34.60 -2.91
CA THR A 489 4.23 -35.39 -4.16
C THR A 489 2.87 -35.43 -4.90
N GLY A 490 2.17 -34.26 -4.91
CA GLY A 490 0.85 -34.13 -5.54
C GLY A 490 -0.34 -34.62 -4.74
N HIS A 491 -0.14 -35.11 -3.50
CA HIS A 491 -1.22 -35.60 -2.62
C HIS A 491 -1.33 -34.75 -1.36
N TRP A 492 -2.56 -34.44 -0.96
CA TRP A 492 -2.86 -33.76 0.30
C TRP A 492 -2.68 -34.70 1.48
N VAL A 493 -1.96 -34.26 2.50
CA VAL A 493 -1.78 -34.94 3.78
C VAL A 493 -2.13 -34.01 4.93
N PRO A 494 -2.81 -34.51 5.98
CA PRO A 494 -3.11 -33.72 7.17
C PRO A 494 -1.82 -33.52 7.97
N GLN A 495 -1.20 -32.34 7.82
CA GLN A 495 -0.11 -31.93 8.70
C GLN A 495 0.14 -30.41 8.58
N PRO A 496 0.60 -29.77 9.68
CA PRO A 496 0.98 -28.36 9.63
C PRO A 496 2.18 -28.15 8.70
N LEU A 497 2.07 -27.17 7.81
CA LEU A 497 3.12 -26.83 6.86
C LEU A 497 4.46 -26.50 7.53
N LEU A 498 4.42 -25.76 8.65
CA LEU A 498 5.61 -25.31 9.38
C LEU A 498 6.52 -26.44 9.84
N SER A 499 6.00 -27.65 10.06
CA SER A 499 6.78 -28.83 10.45
C SER A 499 7.53 -29.49 9.29
N SER A 500 7.20 -29.15 8.05
CA SER A 500 7.74 -29.77 6.83
C SER A 500 8.50 -28.81 5.92
N LEU A 501 8.44 -27.48 6.18
CA LEU A 501 9.12 -26.50 5.34
C LEU A 501 10.62 -26.43 5.61
N PRO A 502 11.45 -26.29 4.56
CA PRO A 502 12.84 -25.85 4.70
C PRO A 502 12.93 -24.53 5.45
N LEU A 503 14.05 -24.29 6.14
CA LEU A 503 14.33 -23.05 6.87
C LEU A 503 14.09 -21.79 6.01
N TYR A 504 14.42 -21.88 4.73
CA TYR A 504 14.19 -20.84 3.74
C TYR A 504 13.11 -21.30 2.76
N ALA A 505 11.84 -21.23 3.14
CA ALA A 505 10.72 -21.38 2.24
C ALA A 505 9.91 -20.09 2.21
N LYS A 506 9.30 -19.77 1.05
CA LYS A 506 8.33 -18.69 0.96
C LYS A 506 7.13 -19.03 1.84
N ARG A 507 6.73 -18.06 2.65
CA ARG A 507 5.63 -18.18 3.61
C ARG A 507 5.00 -16.82 3.85
N PRO A 508 3.83 -16.70 4.46
CA PRO A 508 3.28 -15.41 4.85
C PRO A 508 4.31 -14.55 5.59
N HIS A 509 4.42 -13.30 5.23
CA HIS A 509 5.43 -12.31 5.67
C HIS A 509 6.89 -12.54 5.19
N LEU A 510 7.15 -13.59 4.40
CA LEU A 510 8.44 -13.88 3.79
C LEU A 510 8.25 -14.45 2.38
N GLN A 511 7.56 -13.72 1.51
CA GLN A 511 7.20 -14.14 0.15
C GLN A 511 7.84 -13.31 -0.97
N GLY A 512 8.42 -12.14 -0.66
CA GLY A 512 8.88 -11.16 -1.66
C GLY A 512 7.70 -10.31 -2.20
N PRO A 513 7.93 -9.40 -3.15
CA PRO A 513 9.20 -9.03 -3.78
C PRO A 513 10.06 -8.10 -2.89
N ILE A 514 11.10 -7.46 -3.48
CA ILE A 514 11.98 -6.51 -2.75
C ILE A 514 11.19 -5.52 -1.88
N ASP A 515 10.11 -4.96 -2.43
CA ASP A 515 9.29 -3.95 -1.74
C ASP A 515 8.58 -4.46 -0.48
N ASP A 516 8.39 -5.78 -0.33
CA ASP A 516 7.74 -6.35 0.85
C ASP A 516 8.51 -6.07 2.14
N ALA A 517 9.83 -5.97 2.06
CA ALA A 517 10.68 -5.66 3.21
C ALA A 517 10.42 -4.27 3.83
N PHE A 518 9.83 -3.35 3.06
CA PHE A 518 9.53 -1.97 3.47
C PHE A 518 8.12 -1.78 4.04
N MET A 519 7.36 -2.85 4.19
CA MET A 519 5.99 -2.83 4.74
C MET A 519 5.93 -3.24 6.21
N ASP A 520 7.05 -3.59 6.80
CA ASP A 520 7.26 -3.83 8.23
C ASP A 520 8.53 -3.09 8.67
N SER A 521 8.90 -3.20 9.94
CA SER A 521 10.09 -2.57 10.50
C SER A 521 11.34 -2.83 9.67
N PHE A 522 12.04 -1.78 9.26
CA PHE A 522 13.31 -1.91 8.54
C PHE A 522 14.36 -0.89 8.99
N VAL A 523 15.64 -1.23 8.75
CA VAL A 523 16.80 -0.35 8.97
C VAL A 523 17.68 -0.40 7.72
N MET A 524 18.01 0.77 7.18
CA MET A 524 19.03 0.92 6.12
C MET A 524 20.41 0.90 6.74
N VAL A 525 21.27 0.00 6.25
CA VAL A 525 22.59 -0.27 6.83
C VAL A 525 23.68 0.26 5.91
N ARG A 526 24.37 1.32 6.35
CA ARG A 526 25.44 1.97 5.63
C ARG A 526 26.74 1.20 5.79
N PRO A 527 27.47 0.91 4.69
CA PRO A 527 28.77 0.27 4.77
C PRO A 527 29.83 1.21 5.36
N THR A 528 30.74 0.71 6.20
CA THR A 528 31.86 1.49 6.77
C THR A 528 33.23 1.03 6.27
N GLY A 529 33.31 -0.10 5.57
CA GLY A 529 34.55 -0.68 5.03
C GLY A 529 34.88 -0.20 3.62
N GLN A 530 35.96 -0.77 3.04
CA GLN A 530 36.38 -0.46 1.68
C GLN A 530 35.64 -1.37 0.67
N PRO A 531 35.07 -0.81 -0.40
CA PRO A 531 34.37 -1.60 -1.41
C PRO A 531 35.35 -2.42 -2.27
N LEU A 532 34.87 -3.57 -2.77
CA LEU A 532 35.59 -4.38 -3.75
C LEU A 532 35.94 -3.59 -5.01
N ASN A 533 35.06 -2.68 -5.42
CA ASN A 533 35.25 -1.76 -6.54
C ASN A 533 34.83 -0.34 -6.13
N ALA A 534 35.66 0.66 -6.36
CA ALA A 534 35.40 2.04 -5.98
C ALA A 534 34.12 2.59 -6.63
N ALA A 535 33.85 2.27 -7.92
CA ALA A 535 32.65 2.69 -8.62
C ALA A 535 31.38 2.11 -7.98
N VAL A 536 31.39 0.83 -7.59
CA VAL A 536 30.27 0.17 -6.89
C VAL A 536 30.03 0.81 -5.52
N GLY A 537 31.11 1.11 -4.79
CA GLY A 537 31.02 1.77 -3.49
C GLY A 537 30.40 3.17 -3.59
N GLN A 538 30.80 3.96 -4.59
CA GLN A 538 30.21 5.28 -4.83
C GLN A 538 28.75 5.17 -5.26
N TRP A 539 28.41 4.22 -6.13
CA TRP A 539 27.04 3.96 -6.54
C TRP A 539 26.17 3.57 -5.32
N ALA A 540 26.60 2.60 -4.50
CA ALA A 540 25.85 2.17 -3.32
C ALA A 540 25.59 3.32 -2.33
N LYS A 541 26.56 4.22 -2.14
CA LYS A 541 26.41 5.43 -1.32
C LYS A 541 25.35 6.36 -1.88
N THR A 542 25.31 6.57 -3.19
CA THR A 542 24.33 7.42 -3.86
C THR A 542 22.93 6.81 -3.76
N GLU A 543 22.79 5.50 -4.04
CA GLU A 543 21.49 4.80 -3.98
C GLU A 543 20.91 4.76 -2.56
N LEU A 544 21.75 4.59 -1.53
CA LEU A 544 21.30 4.69 -0.14
C LEU A 544 20.73 6.09 0.16
N ALA A 545 21.41 7.14 -0.26
CA ALA A 545 20.95 8.50 -0.06
C ALA A 545 19.62 8.78 -0.78
N GLU A 546 19.50 8.30 -2.03
CA GLU A 546 18.26 8.37 -2.81
C GLU A 546 17.13 7.56 -2.17
N ALA A 547 17.41 6.34 -1.68
CA ALA A 547 16.41 5.52 -1.01
C ALA A 547 15.88 6.20 0.26
N ALA A 548 16.75 6.80 1.07
CA ALA A 548 16.37 7.55 2.27
C ALA A 548 15.56 8.80 1.92
N PHE A 549 16.01 9.57 0.91
CA PHE A 549 15.31 10.75 0.41
C PHE A 549 13.90 10.40 -0.10
N HIS A 550 13.78 9.35 -0.92
CA HIS A 550 12.49 8.94 -1.48
C HIS A 550 11.55 8.38 -0.41
N TRP A 551 12.07 7.66 0.59
CA TRP A 551 11.25 7.21 1.72
C TRP A 551 10.62 8.39 2.45
N ARG A 552 11.44 9.40 2.77
CA ARG A 552 10.98 10.64 3.39
C ARG A 552 9.95 11.36 2.51
N ARG A 553 10.23 11.46 1.21
CA ARG A 553 9.40 12.22 0.27
C ARG A 553 8.05 11.58 0.01
N TYR A 554 8.01 10.28 -0.30
CA TYR A 554 6.81 9.62 -0.78
C TYR A 554 5.97 8.94 0.30
N PHE A 555 6.60 8.54 1.40
CA PHE A 555 5.90 7.92 2.53
C PHE A 555 5.90 8.77 3.79
N ARG A 556 6.38 10.01 3.72
CA ARG A 556 6.40 10.95 4.85
C ARG A 556 6.94 10.32 6.14
N GLY A 557 7.92 9.43 5.96
CA GLY A 557 8.52 8.62 7.01
C GLY A 557 9.87 9.16 7.47
N GLU A 558 10.43 8.53 8.51
CA GLU A 558 11.76 8.80 9.05
C GLU A 558 12.65 7.58 8.74
N PRO A 559 13.44 7.60 7.65
CA PRO A 559 14.27 6.46 7.33
C PRO A 559 15.35 6.27 8.40
N ARG A 560 15.38 5.07 9.01
CA ARG A 560 16.41 4.71 9.99
C ARG A 560 17.65 4.25 9.26
N VAL A 561 18.69 5.07 9.27
CA VAL A 561 20.00 4.75 8.67
C VAL A 561 21.02 4.59 9.80
N LYS A 562 21.65 3.41 9.86
CA LYS A 562 22.71 3.08 10.83
C LYS A 562 23.95 2.60 10.10
N ASP A 563 25.13 2.83 10.68
CA ASP A 563 26.35 2.19 10.21
C ASP A 563 26.31 0.69 10.48
N ASP A 564 26.95 -0.12 9.65
CA ASP A 564 27.03 -1.57 9.81
C ASP A 564 27.68 -2.00 11.14
N SER A 565 28.56 -1.14 11.68
CA SER A 565 29.18 -1.33 13.00
C SER A 565 28.28 -0.96 14.18
N ALA A 566 27.17 -0.26 13.94
CA ALA A 566 26.22 0.20 14.96
C ALA A 566 24.92 -0.64 15.00
N ILE A 567 24.81 -1.68 14.17
CA ILE A 567 23.67 -2.59 14.18
C ILE A 567 23.75 -3.50 15.40
N THR A 568 22.65 -3.51 16.15
CA THR A 568 22.52 -4.32 17.37
C THR A 568 21.78 -5.64 17.11
N ASP A 569 21.86 -6.58 18.04
CA ASP A 569 21.05 -7.81 17.99
C ASP A 569 19.55 -7.52 18.02
N ASP A 570 19.16 -6.42 18.64
CA ASP A 570 17.76 -5.95 18.66
C ASP A 570 17.28 -5.47 17.28
N ASP A 571 18.15 -4.79 16.52
CA ASP A 571 17.87 -4.44 15.11
C ASP A 571 17.70 -5.70 14.26
N ILE A 572 18.57 -6.70 14.42
CA ILE A 572 18.51 -7.99 13.69
C ILE A 572 17.24 -8.75 14.05
N LYS A 573 16.84 -8.73 15.31
CA LYS A 573 15.65 -9.42 15.81
C LYS A 573 14.35 -8.78 15.31
N ASN A 574 14.27 -7.46 15.33
CA ASN A 574 13.01 -6.74 15.19
C ASN A 574 12.81 -6.07 13.83
N SER A 575 13.84 -6.01 12.97
CA SER A 575 13.76 -5.28 11.70
C SER A 575 14.28 -6.07 10.50
N ASN A 576 13.75 -5.79 9.35
CA ASN A 576 14.35 -6.14 8.07
C ASN A 576 15.61 -5.28 7.86
N LEU A 577 16.70 -5.84 7.36
CA LEU A 577 17.95 -5.13 7.17
C LEU A 577 18.16 -4.84 5.67
N VAL A 578 18.30 -3.57 5.33
CA VAL A 578 18.60 -3.13 3.96
C VAL A 578 20.10 -2.84 3.87
N LEU A 579 20.87 -3.81 3.39
CA LEU A 579 22.32 -3.79 3.38
C LEU A 579 22.85 -3.19 2.08
N TRP A 580 23.63 -2.14 2.19
CA TRP A 580 24.24 -1.47 1.04
C TRP A 580 25.72 -1.81 0.91
N GLY A 581 26.22 -1.86 -0.34
CA GLY A 581 27.61 -2.17 -0.67
C GLY A 581 27.83 -3.64 -1.03
N ASP A 582 28.96 -4.18 -0.59
CA ASP A 582 29.44 -5.51 -0.88
C ASP A 582 30.06 -6.18 0.37
N PRO A 583 30.42 -7.46 0.35
CA PRO A 583 30.96 -8.16 1.51
C PRO A 583 32.28 -7.60 2.07
N SER A 584 33.03 -6.80 1.30
CA SER A 584 34.27 -6.14 1.78
C SER A 584 33.93 -4.83 2.51
N SER A 585 32.88 -4.12 2.03
CA SER A 585 32.53 -2.81 2.56
C SER A 585 31.51 -2.85 3.70
N ASN A 586 30.68 -3.91 3.79
CA ASN A 586 29.61 -4.03 4.79
C ASN A 586 29.84 -5.27 5.68
N LYS A 587 30.09 -5.03 6.98
CA LYS A 587 30.40 -6.08 7.97
C LYS A 587 29.29 -7.11 8.14
N LEU A 588 28.02 -6.71 8.06
CA LEU A 588 26.90 -7.66 8.16
C LEU A 588 26.81 -8.50 6.90
N LEU A 589 27.01 -7.88 5.74
CA LEU A 589 27.03 -8.59 4.46
C LEU A 589 28.16 -9.60 4.40
N ALA A 590 29.35 -9.27 4.94
CA ALA A 590 30.45 -10.21 5.11
C ALA A 590 30.07 -11.47 5.93
N ARG A 591 29.28 -11.30 7.00
CA ARG A 591 28.84 -12.41 7.88
C ARG A 591 27.87 -13.38 7.22
N ILE A 592 27.16 -12.94 6.17
CA ILE A 592 26.07 -13.72 5.56
C ILE A 592 26.33 -14.10 4.10
N ALA A 593 27.36 -13.56 3.45
CA ALA A 593 27.63 -13.70 2.03
C ALA A 593 27.64 -15.15 1.53
N ASP A 594 28.20 -16.08 2.32
CA ASP A 594 28.25 -17.50 1.97
C ASP A 594 26.91 -18.20 1.97
N LYS A 595 25.90 -17.62 2.64
CA LYS A 595 24.55 -18.16 2.74
C LYS A 595 23.56 -17.54 1.73
N LEU A 596 23.99 -16.49 1.02
CA LEU A 596 23.15 -15.81 0.02
C LEU A 596 23.11 -16.57 -1.30
N PRO A 597 21.98 -16.53 -2.05
CA PRO A 597 21.84 -17.27 -3.31
C PRO A 597 22.63 -16.65 -4.46
N ILE A 598 22.92 -15.35 -4.42
CA ILE A 598 23.73 -14.63 -5.40
C ILE A 598 25.12 -14.44 -4.82
N LYS A 599 26.14 -14.85 -5.58
CA LYS A 599 27.56 -14.78 -5.18
C LYS A 599 28.26 -13.72 -6.02
N TRP A 600 29.11 -12.91 -5.38
CA TRP A 600 29.94 -11.95 -6.11
C TRP A 600 31.28 -11.67 -5.41
N ASN A 601 32.24 -11.28 -6.22
CA ASN A 601 33.58 -10.85 -5.81
C ASN A 601 33.97 -9.60 -6.63
N ALA A 602 35.23 -9.18 -6.56
CA ALA A 602 35.71 -7.98 -7.26
C ALA A 602 35.58 -8.03 -8.81
N LYS A 603 35.46 -9.23 -9.39
CA LYS A 603 35.46 -9.44 -10.85
C LYS A 603 34.09 -9.81 -11.40
N GLU A 604 33.34 -10.64 -10.71
CA GLU A 604 32.10 -11.25 -11.24
C GLU A 604 30.97 -11.35 -10.21
N ILE A 605 29.74 -11.27 -10.71
CA ILE A 605 28.50 -11.59 -9.99
C ILE A 605 27.92 -12.83 -10.65
N LYS A 606 27.63 -13.89 -9.84
CA LYS A 606 27.07 -15.16 -10.33
C LYS A 606 25.63 -15.33 -9.85
N VAL A 607 24.72 -15.58 -10.78
CA VAL A 607 23.31 -15.91 -10.53
C VAL A 607 22.76 -16.82 -11.62
N GLY A 608 22.16 -17.97 -11.25
CA GLY A 608 21.51 -18.89 -12.19
C GLY A 608 22.41 -19.36 -13.35
N GLY A 609 23.66 -19.67 -13.09
CA GLY A 609 24.62 -20.07 -14.11
C GLY A 609 25.14 -18.94 -15.02
N LYS A 610 24.65 -17.70 -14.84
CA LYS A 610 25.11 -16.50 -15.56
C LYS A 610 26.17 -15.76 -14.74
N SER A 611 27.09 -15.09 -15.44
CA SER A 611 28.14 -14.25 -14.84
C SER A 611 28.07 -12.83 -15.42
N PHE A 612 28.23 -11.83 -14.55
CA PHE A 612 28.20 -10.41 -14.90
C PHE A 612 29.44 -9.71 -14.33
N ASP A 613 29.95 -8.72 -15.05
CA ASP A 613 31.11 -7.92 -14.66
C ASP A 613 30.79 -7.10 -13.39
N ALA A 614 31.41 -7.44 -12.24
CA ALA A 614 31.18 -6.76 -10.97
C ALA A 614 31.75 -5.34 -10.89
N THR A 615 32.51 -4.90 -11.90
CA THR A 615 32.99 -3.50 -11.97
C THR A 615 31.97 -2.56 -12.61
N LYS A 616 30.94 -3.11 -13.30
CA LYS A 616 29.90 -2.37 -14.03
C LYS A 616 28.49 -2.65 -13.53
N HIS A 617 28.32 -3.69 -12.73
CA HIS A 617 27.01 -4.14 -12.27
C HIS A 617 26.98 -4.32 -10.75
N ALA A 618 25.77 -4.23 -10.18
CA ALA A 618 25.51 -4.58 -8.79
C ALA A 618 24.28 -5.49 -8.68
N PRO A 619 24.29 -6.47 -7.74
CA PRO A 619 23.09 -7.24 -7.44
C PRO A 619 22.17 -6.45 -6.52
N ALA A 620 20.86 -6.46 -6.82
CA ALA A 620 19.78 -5.97 -5.96
C ALA A 620 18.83 -7.14 -5.71
N PHE A 621 18.59 -7.53 -4.46
CA PHE A 621 17.70 -8.66 -4.16
C PHE A 621 17.24 -8.69 -2.71
N ILE A 622 16.15 -9.45 -2.49
CA ILE A 622 15.60 -9.77 -1.17
C ILE A 622 15.85 -11.24 -0.85
N PHE A 623 16.09 -11.53 0.43
CA PHE A 623 16.28 -12.91 0.91
C PHE A 623 15.90 -13.02 2.39
N PRO A 624 15.45 -14.18 2.90
CA PRO A 624 15.36 -14.40 4.34
C PRO A 624 16.70 -14.16 5.02
N ASN A 625 16.72 -13.38 6.10
CA ASN A 625 17.97 -13.00 6.76
C ASN A 625 18.66 -14.22 7.38
N PRO A 626 19.87 -14.61 6.96
CA PRO A 626 20.60 -15.74 7.55
C PRO A 626 20.93 -15.59 9.04
N LEU A 627 20.83 -14.36 9.59
CA LEU A 627 20.99 -14.09 11.04
C LEU A 627 19.66 -14.19 11.80
N ASN A 628 18.53 -14.05 11.10
CA ASN A 628 17.17 -14.18 11.63
C ASN A 628 16.19 -14.57 10.53
N PRO A 629 15.94 -15.88 10.28
CA PRO A 629 15.11 -16.34 9.17
C PRO A 629 13.63 -15.95 9.23
N SER A 630 13.19 -15.21 10.24
CA SER A 630 11.85 -14.62 10.30
C SER A 630 11.80 -13.17 9.79
N ARG A 631 12.93 -12.64 9.32
CA ARG A 631 13.08 -11.31 8.77
C ARG A 631 13.77 -11.35 7.41
N TYR A 632 13.73 -10.25 6.68
CA TYR A 632 14.44 -10.10 5.41
C TYR A 632 15.82 -9.46 5.56
N VAL A 633 16.71 -9.77 4.63
CA VAL A 633 17.73 -8.86 4.14
C VAL A 633 17.37 -8.41 2.73
N VAL A 634 17.56 -7.14 2.46
CA VAL A 634 17.55 -6.56 1.11
C VAL A 634 18.95 -6.07 0.80
N ILE A 635 19.45 -6.40 -0.37
CA ILE A 635 20.79 -6.03 -0.81
C ILE A 635 20.65 -4.95 -1.88
N ASN A 636 21.30 -3.81 -1.69
CA ASN A 636 21.46 -2.71 -2.67
C ASN A 636 20.18 -2.22 -3.35
N SER A 637 19.06 -2.20 -2.63
CA SER A 637 17.80 -1.64 -3.14
C SER A 637 17.03 -0.91 -2.04
N GLY A 638 16.40 0.22 -2.37
CA GLY A 638 15.26 0.77 -1.64
C GLY A 638 13.95 0.18 -2.17
N PHE A 639 12.80 0.76 -1.80
CA PHE A 639 11.55 0.47 -2.50
C PHE A 639 11.65 0.93 -3.97
N THR A 640 10.93 0.26 -4.88
CA THR A 640 11.39 0.18 -6.27
C THR A 640 10.66 1.07 -7.28
N PHE A 641 9.70 1.92 -6.85
CA PHE A 641 8.94 2.77 -7.79
C PHE A 641 9.17 4.29 -7.71
N PRO A 642 10.24 4.84 -7.12
CA PRO A 642 10.36 6.30 -6.87
C PRO A 642 10.17 7.16 -8.13
N GLN A 643 10.63 6.69 -9.28
CA GLN A 643 10.55 7.37 -10.57
C GLN A 643 9.12 7.56 -11.10
N TYR A 644 8.15 6.77 -10.59
CA TYR A 644 6.74 6.86 -10.99
C TYR A 644 5.86 7.60 -9.98
N ALA A 645 6.36 7.89 -8.80
CA ALA A 645 5.58 8.44 -7.69
C ALA A 645 4.91 9.78 -8.00
N GLY A 646 5.55 10.61 -8.82
CA GLY A 646 5.00 11.91 -9.26
C GLY A 646 4.07 11.83 -10.47
N ALA A 647 4.03 10.71 -11.19
CA ALA A 647 3.27 10.58 -12.43
C ALA A 647 1.86 10.05 -12.19
N SER A 648 1.71 8.91 -11.52
CA SER A 648 0.43 8.26 -11.29
C SER A 648 0.44 7.31 -10.10
N ASN A 649 -0.59 7.36 -9.25
CA ASN A 649 -0.76 6.40 -8.16
C ASN A 649 -0.95 4.96 -8.65
N SER A 650 -1.57 4.76 -9.82
CA SER A 650 -1.76 3.42 -10.39
C SER A 650 -0.44 2.74 -10.70
N GLN A 651 0.60 3.52 -11.04
CA GLN A 651 1.94 3.02 -11.37
C GLN A 651 2.86 2.87 -10.15
N GLN A 652 2.42 3.27 -8.97
CA GLN A 652 3.11 2.99 -7.71
C GLN A 652 2.88 1.51 -7.34
N THR A 653 3.60 0.65 -8.04
CA THR A 653 3.64 -0.80 -7.88
C THR A 653 5.11 -1.22 -7.87
N PRO A 654 5.47 -2.38 -7.31
CA PRO A 654 6.85 -2.86 -7.35
C PRO A 654 7.40 -2.88 -8.80
N LYS A 655 8.65 -2.48 -8.99
CA LYS A 655 9.33 -2.42 -10.29
C LYS A 655 10.41 -3.47 -10.45
N LEU A 656 10.93 -4.02 -9.35
CA LEU A 656 11.86 -5.13 -9.34
C LEU A 656 11.23 -6.34 -8.67
N PRO A 657 11.51 -7.56 -9.16
CA PRO A 657 11.06 -8.81 -8.57
C PRO A 657 11.88 -9.16 -7.32
N ASP A 658 12.13 -10.45 -7.05
CA ASP A 658 12.93 -10.84 -5.89
C ASP A 658 14.41 -10.54 -6.06
N TRP A 659 14.93 -10.54 -7.30
CA TRP A 659 16.29 -10.16 -7.60
C TRP A 659 16.45 -9.51 -8.98
N ALA A 660 17.46 -8.65 -9.09
CA ALA A 660 17.88 -8.00 -10.33
C ALA A 660 19.41 -7.80 -10.33
N ILE A 661 19.97 -7.72 -11.52
CA ILE A 661 21.34 -7.24 -11.76
C ILE A 661 21.22 -5.88 -12.43
N LEU A 662 21.79 -4.87 -11.81
CA LEU A 662 21.67 -3.47 -12.22
C LEU A 662 22.95 -2.98 -12.91
N ASP A 663 22.81 -2.28 -14.03
CA ASP A 663 23.88 -1.55 -14.70
C ASP A 663 24.13 -0.23 -13.95
N LEU A 664 25.34 -0.06 -13.42
CA LEU A 664 25.74 1.11 -12.64
C LEU A 664 25.81 2.40 -13.46
N SER A 665 25.88 2.31 -14.77
CA SER A 665 25.89 3.47 -15.66
C SER A 665 24.52 4.14 -15.80
N VAL A 666 23.44 3.46 -15.37
CA VAL A 666 22.07 3.96 -15.47
C VAL A 666 21.58 4.47 -14.11
N PRO A 667 21.43 5.77 -13.92
CA PRO A 667 20.91 6.35 -12.68
C PRO A 667 19.50 5.84 -12.33
N LEU A 668 19.15 5.84 -11.04
CA LEU A 668 17.83 5.41 -10.56
C LEU A 668 16.69 6.14 -11.28
N ALA A 669 16.82 7.44 -11.49
CA ALA A 669 15.80 8.26 -12.16
C ALA A 669 15.52 7.84 -13.63
N ASP A 670 16.47 7.16 -14.27
CA ASP A 670 16.38 6.71 -15.66
C ASP A 670 15.96 5.23 -15.79
N ARG A 671 15.80 4.49 -14.69
CA ARG A 671 15.46 3.05 -14.67
C ARG A 671 13.99 2.78 -14.93
N VAL A 672 13.40 3.48 -15.89
CA VAL A 672 12.01 3.27 -16.28
C VAL A 672 11.89 2.15 -17.30
N LEU A 673 10.80 1.39 -17.26
CA LEU A 673 10.52 0.30 -18.18
C LEU A 673 11.66 -0.74 -18.23
N GLY A 674 12.31 -1.00 -17.08
CA GLY A 674 13.41 -1.96 -16.96
C GLY A 674 14.75 -1.49 -17.53
N LYS A 675 14.90 -0.22 -17.94
CA LYS A 675 16.19 0.32 -18.37
C LYS A 675 17.22 0.19 -17.24
N GLY A 676 18.42 -0.28 -17.57
CA GLY A 676 19.46 -0.54 -16.58
C GLY A 676 19.30 -1.82 -15.76
N VAL A 677 18.26 -2.63 -16.03
CA VAL A 677 18.13 -3.97 -15.47
C VAL A 677 18.62 -4.97 -16.53
N VAL A 678 19.79 -5.57 -16.30
CA VAL A 678 20.41 -6.51 -17.26
C VAL A 678 19.92 -7.94 -17.07
N ALA A 679 19.44 -8.28 -15.87
CA ALA A 679 18.76 -9.54 -15.56
C ALA A 679 17.85 -9.34 -14.35
N ALA A 680 16.71 -10.02 -14.31
CA ALA A 680 15.81 -10.02 -13.16
C ALA A 680 14.89 -11.25 -13.21
N ASP A 681 14.54 -11.78 -12.04
CA ASP A 681 13.57 -12.86 -11.89
C ASP A 681 13.08 -12.99 -10.43
N PHE A 682 12.11 -13.87 -10.21
CA PHE A 682 11.65 -14.30 -8.91
C PHE A 682 12.43 -15.55 -8.46
N PHE A 683 12.78 -15.61 -7.17
CA PHE A 683 13.24 -16.87 -6.59
C PHE A 683 12.11 -17.92 -6.58
N GLY A 684 12.50 -19.19 -6.52
CA GLY A 684 11.58 -20.29 -6.33
C GLY A 684 10.97 -20.32 -4.92
N GLU A 685 10.13 -21.32 -4.65
CA GLU A 685 9.38 -21.42 -3.39
C GLU A 685 10.29 -21.73 -2.19
N LYS A 686 11.52 -22.18 -2.42
CA LYS A 686 12.57 -22.39 -1.41
C LYS A 686 13.65 -21.31 -1.45
N TRP A 687 13.37 -20.16 -2.06
CA TRP A 687 14.30 -19.07 -2.29
C TRP A 687 15.52 -19.43 -3.14
N GLU A 688 15.43 -20.51 -3.91
CA GLU A 688 16.43 -20.89 -4.90
C GLU A 688 16.37 -20.01 -6.15
N VAL A 689 17.51 -19.84 -6.82
CA VAL A 689 17.56 -19.23 -8.16
C VAL A 689 16.98 -20.24 -9.17
N LYS A 690 16.07 -19.80 -10.00
CA LYS A 690 15.45 -20.60 -11.08
C LYS A 690 16.34 -20.68 -12.30
#